data_ef23342f37b9eca554a9cf4f8f08e26c
#
_entry.id   ef23342f37b9eca554a9cf4f8f08e26c
#
_cell.length_a   1.000
_cell.length_b   1.000
_cell.length_c   1.000
_cell.angle_alpha   90.00
_cell.angle_beta   90.00
_cell.angle_gamma   90.00
#
_symmetry.space_group_name_H-M   'P 1'
#
loop_
_entity.id
_entity.type
_entity.pdbx_description
1 polymer ?
#
loop_
_entity_poly.entity_id
_entity_poly.type
_entity_poly.pdbx_seq_one_letter_code
_entity_poly.pdbx_strand_id
1 'polypeptide(L)'
;MSIKLSLFKLPKLQQSAMPTHHRALRLRLQTLGKAFITALLLSLLLMQSFTALAATLSQPQPSLEISNIDTREFPLIRAEVKPRNLPDPAVDQLDSTTLQVLENENILPIRSMVENYEGFHLALAINPGIALAWRDVNGISRYDKLIQAFTQLNQSLTPGSGDRFSLFINPDYEPTGFTDLDSLLIALADYPGNMRQMEPSLTSLQHALEALSADESGQDKILFYITPLPYPSDAEQLDLLLQSALDHHITIHIWLAGDPEISSYPQLPHLRNLAEGSGGSLFLFSGSEPIPDPTSYVLGLGKRYQISYLSEVRKSGEHQLALNLQTSAGEVTSPIITFSVEVLPAEVEFINLPQKVSVQTAADGSLTPAELPVEITVSFPDSHPRSITKASLWVNGSLYQENTAAPYFNFNVVLADFPETQRLSLQAKISDELGLTGQSALTPLDLEVLPVPSSPSNTFWRNPWFLGLLGALLIGVLTFIVLPTRRKRRPLANKVPLSEAEKQPLPPAEKILATLTHLDADNTPLPEKPIPITQELTLIGRDPELCQLSFADPALEPMHCQLRMLPEEKFLLTDFHSKAGTWVNYAPVGQSGLILKQGDIIHIGSLTFRFGSGSGIASDARGSLTEDPETALGTDSAPQETGNIDSGKAR
;
A
#
# COMPACT_ATOMS: atom_id res chain seq x y z
N MET A 1 -46.58 -26.49 6.47
CA MET A 1 -47.58 -27.10 7.36
C MET A 1 -48.94 -26.86 6.75
N SER A 2 -49.50 -27.90 6.05
CA SER A 2 -50.72 -27.77 5.25
C SER A 2 -51.97 -27.92 6.16
N ILE A 3 -52.76 -26.88 6.25
CA ILE A 3 -54.05 -26.90 6.92
C ILE A 3 -55.12 -27.31 5.89
N LYS A 4 -55.66 -28.53 6.03
CA LYS A 4 -56.83 -28.98 5.29
C LYS A 4 -58.07 -28.35 5.89
N LEU A 5 -58.77 -27.49 5.17
CA LEU A 5 -60.13 -27.09 5.49
C LEU A 5 -61.09 -28.25 5.12
N SER A 6 -61.71 -28.80 6.13
CA SER A 6 -62.78 -29.79 5.94
C SER A 6 -64.10 -29.04 5.66
N LEU A 7 -64.69 -29.33 4.51
CA LEU A 7 -66.02 -28.83 4.11
C LEU A 7 -67.09 -29.54 4.97
N PHE A 8 -67.80 -28.79 5.75
CA PHE A 8 -69.05 -29.23 6.42
C PHE A 8 -70.15 -29.46 5.34
N LYS A 9 -70.61 -30.70 5.22
CA LYS A 9 -71.81 -31.08 4.46
C LYS A 9 -73.06 -30.70 5.28
N LEU A 10 -73.86 -29.76 4.78
CA LEU A 10 -75.20 -29.50 5.25
C LEU A 10 -76.21 -30.50 4.68
N PRO A 11 -77.24 -30.96 5.46
CA PRO A 11 -78.22 -31.95 5.03
C PRO A 11 -79.20 -31.35 4.03
N LYS A 12 -79.65 -32.20 3.08
CA LYS A 12 -80.68 -31.88 2.08
C LYS A 12 -82.04 -31.73 2.77
N LEU A 13 -82.59 -30.52 2.79
CA LEU A 13 -84.00 -30.25 3.12
C LEU A 13 -84.85 -30.26 1.84
N GLN A 14 -85.99 -31.03 1.91
CA GLN A 14 -87.00 -31.22 0.87
C GLN A 14 -87.54 -29.89 0.35
N GLN A 15 -87.69 -29.80 -0.96
CA GLN A 15 -88.36 -28.71 -1.66
C GLN A 15 -89.85 -28.70 -1.40
N SER A 16 -90.37 -27.74 -0.66
CA SER A 16 -91.74 -27.31 -0.70
C SER A 16 -91.80 -25.92 -1.33
N ALA A 17 -92.75 -25.73 -2.24
CA ALA A 17 -92.91 -24.51 -3.04
C ALA A 17 -93.15 -23.30 -2.16
N MET A 18 -92.23 -22.32 -2.20
CA MET A 18 -92.39 -20.99 -1.56
C MET A 18 -92.66 -19.92 -2.61
N PRO A 19 -93.46 -18.91 -2.32
CA PRO A 19 -93.87 -17.86 -3.23
C PRO A 19 -92.67 -16.98 -3.67
N THR A 20 -92.78 -16.45 -4.88
CA THR A 20 -91.69 -15.79 -5.64
C THR A 20 -91.08 -14.57 -4.95
N HIS A 21 -91.66 -13.95 -3.96
CA HIS A 21 -91.13 -12.81 -3.21
C HIS A 21 -89.94 -13.16 -2.27
N HIS A 22 -89.85 -14.39 -1.74
CA HIS A 22 -88.76 -14.80 -0.89
C HIS A 22 -87.48 -15.20 -1.61
N ARG A 23 -87.58 -15.54 -2.92
CA ARG A 23 -86.39 -15.85 -3.75
C ARG A 23 -85.57 -14.59 -4.09
N ALA A 24 -86.27 -13.48 -4.31
CA ALA A 24 -85.59 -12.22 -4.62
C ALA A 24 -84.87 -11.64 -3.39
N LEU A 25 -85.44 -11.84 -2.17
CA LEU A 25 -84.82 -11.36 -0.96
C LEU A 25 -83.58 -12.21 -0.56
N ARG A 26 -83.59 -13.53 -0.77
CA ARG A 26 -82.41 -14.40 -0.57
C ARG A 26 -81.29 -14.12 -1.53
N LEU A 27 -81.57 -13.86 -2.82
CA LEU A 27 -80.53 -13.49 -3.80
C LEU A 27 -79.91 -12.12 -3.43
N ARG A 28 -80.68 -11.16 -2.99
CA ARG A 28 -80.17 -9.86 -2.56
C ARG A 28 -79.34 -9.95 -1.30
N LEU A 29 -79.70 -10.78 -0.32
CA LEU A 29 -78.91 -11.05 0.90
C LEU A 29 -77.62 -11.84 0.60
N GLN A 30 -77.62 -12.75 -0.40
CA GLN A 30 -76.40 -13.44 -0.80
C GLN A 30 -75.44 -12.58 -1.60
N THR A 31 -75.95 -11.64 -2.42
CA THR A 31 -75.13 -10.65 -3.14
C THR A 31 -74.57 -9.58 -2.20
N LEU A 32 -75.37 -9.09 -1.22
CA LEU A 32 -74.88 -8.20 -0.20
C LEU A 32 -73.85 -8.82 0.74
N GLY A 33 -74.03 -10.11 1.12
CA GLY A 33 -73.04 -10.87 1.92
C GLY A 33 -71.73 -11.07 1.15
N LYS A 34 -71.76 -11.38 -0.13
CA LYS A 34 -70.56 -11.49 -0.97
C LYS A 34 -69.86 -10.15 -1.15
N ALA A 35 -70.61 -9.06 -1.36
CA ALA A 35 -70.08 -7.71 -1.48
C ALA A 35 -69.42 -7.23 -0.18
N PHE A 36 -70.02 -7.57 0.98
CA PHE A 36 -69.48 -7.25 2.30
C PHE A 36 -68.16 -8.06 2.59
N ILE A 37 -68.11 -9.34 2.24
CA ILE A 37 -66.94 -10.18 2.42
C ILE A 37 -65.81 -9.72 1.47
N THR A 38 -66.14 -9.33 0.21
CA THR A 38 -65.12 -8.79 -0.70
C THR A 38 -64.61 -7.43 -0.26
N ALA A 39 -65.49 -6.53 0.25
CA ALA A 39 -65.09 -5.25 0.81
C ALA A 39 -64.23 -5.40 2.08
N LEU A 40 -64.55 -6.37 2.96
CA LEU A 40 -63.77 -6.69 4.15
C LEU A 40 -62.41 -7.28 3.81
N LEU A 41 -62.32 -8.17 2.80
CA LEU A 41 -61.05 -8.72 2.31
C LEU A 41 -60.22 -7.63 1.63
N LEU A 42 -60.82 -6.73 0.88
CA LEU A 42 -60.12 -5.61 0.26
C LEU A 42 -59.60 -4.60 1.29
N SER A 43 -60.41 -4.33 2.35
CA SER A 43 -59.97 -3.46 3.46
C SER A 43 -58.85 -4.11 4.28
N LEU A 44 -58.87 -5.44 4.49
CA LEU A 44 -57.80 -6.19 5.15
C LEU A 44 -56.51 -6.17 4.30
N LEU A 45 -56.62 -6.31 2.98
CA LEU A 45 -55.48 -6.23 2.05
C LEU A 45 -54.89 -4.81 2.01
N LEU A 46 -55.76 -3.77 2.03
CA LEU A 46 -55.32 -2.37 2.12
C LEU A 46 -54.69 -2.06 3.48
N MET A 47 -55.20 -2.59 4.58
CA MET A 47 -54.54 -2.45 5.90
C MET A 47 -53.18 -3.12 5.95
N GLN A 48 -52.98 -4.28 5.31
CA GLN A 48 -51.67 -4.91 5.23
C GLN A 48 -50.68 -4.10 4.35
N SER A 49 -51.15 -3.43 3.34
CA SER A 49 -50.33 -2.53 2.52
C SER A 49 -49.95 -1.24 3.26
N PHE A 50 -50.81 -0.73 4.13
CA PHE A 50 -50.51 0.44 4.97
C PHE A 50 -49.52 0.13 6.11
N THR A 51 -49.58 -1.07 6.69
CA THR A 51 -48.61 -1.45 7.73
C THR A 51 -47.22 -1.74 7.15
N ALA A 52 -47.11 -2.15 5.89
CA ALA A 52 -45.83 -2.31 5.22
C ALA A 52 -45.17 -0.97 4.80
N LEU A 53 -45.99 0.09 4.62
CA LEU A 53 -45.47 1.42 4.23
C LEU A 53 -45.10 2.29 5.46
N ALA A 54 -45.55 1.91 6.66
CA ALA A 54 -45.29 2.68 7.90
C ALA A 54 -44.03 2.25 8.66
N ALA A 55 -43.28 1.25 8.20
CA ALA A 55 -42.15 0.66 8.92
C ALA A 55 -40.80 0.67 8.17
N THR A 56 -40.67 1.40 7.07
CA THR A 56 -39.35 1.77 6.62
C THR A 56 -38.90 3.02 7.36
N LEU A 57 -38.55 2.84 8.63
CA LEU A 57 -37.56 3.71 9.26
C LEU A 57 -36.37 3.67 8.29
N SER A 58 -36.05 4.80 7.69
CA SER A 58 -34.89 4.93 6.83
C SER A 58 -33.67 4.68 7.69
N GLN A 59 -33.24 3.43 7.75
CA GLN A 59 -31.93 3.13 8.32
C GLN A 59 -30.89 3.58 7.32
N PRO A 60 -29.81 4.25 7.76
CA PRO A 60 -28.72 4.61 6.88
C PRO A 60 -28.26 3.37 6.14
N GLN A 61 -28.20 3.46 4.80
CA GLN A 61 -27.80 2.32 3.98
C GLN A 61 -26.33 2.03 4.18
N PRO A 62 -25.95 0.74 4.32
CA PRO A 62 -24.55 0.37 4.37
C PRO A 62 -23.84 0.78 3.08
N SER A 63 -22.67 1.34 3.19
CA SER A 63 -21.85 1.76 2.05
C SER A 63 -20.37 1.67 2.34
N LEU A 64 -19.57 1.65 1.27
CA LEU A 64 -18.12 1.74 1.31
C LEU A 64 -17.71 3.03 0.59
N GLU A 65 -16.94 3.87 1.23
CA GLU A 65 -16.37 5.06 0.63
C GLU A 65 -14.92 4.78 0.26
N ILE A 66 -14.52 5.11 -0.98
CA ILE A 66 -13.15 4.94 -1.46
C ILE A 66 -12.52 6.32 -1.60
N SER A 67 -11.31 6.47 -1.11
CA SER A 67 -10.53 7.70 -1.19
C SER A 67 -9.05 7.40 -1.38
N ASN A 68 -8.25 8.46 -1.61
CA ASN A 68 -6.79 8.39 -1.63
C ASN A 68 -6.21 7.27 -2.51
N ILE A 69 -6.68 7.21 -3.80
CA ILE A 69 -6.12 6.23 -4.75
C ILE A 69 -4.70 6.65 -5.09
N ASP A 70 -3.75 5.76 -4.80
CA ASP A 70 -2.33 5.93 -5.11
C ASP A 70 -1.91 4.98 -6.23
N THR A 71 -1.55 5.54 -7.38
CA THR A 71 -1.09 4.83 -8.57
C THR A 71 0.43 4.94 -8.79
N ARG A 72 1.18 5.59 -7.89
CA ARG A 72 2.62 5.85 -8.06
C ARG A 72 3.46 4.58 -8.19
N GLU A 73 3.00 3.49 -7.62
CA GLU A 73 3.65 2.19 -7.71
C GLU A 73 2.93 1.22 -8.67
N PHE A 74 2.22 1.78 -9.66
CA PHE A 74 1.54 0.96 -10.66
C PHE A 74 2.46 -0.14 -11.24
N PRO A 75 2.00 -1.42 -11.37
CA PRO A 75 0.62 -1.89 -11.31
C PRO A 75 0.06 -2.13 -9.89
N LEU A 76 0.83 -1.92 -8.84
CA LEU A 76 0.32 -1.96 -7.47
C LEU A 76 -0.44 -0.67 -7.18
N ILE A 77 -1.76 -0.77 -7.05
CA ILE A 77 -2.63 0.35 -6.66
C ILE A 77 -2.96 0.22 -5.17
N ARG A 78 -2.91 1.34 -4.45
CA ARG A 78 -3.40 1.46 -3.09
C ARG A 78 -4.60 2.37 -3.04
N ALA A 79 -5.56 2.05 -2.20
CA ALA A 79 -6.72 2.89 -1.94
C ALA A 79 -7.08 2.82 -0.46
N GLU A 80 -7.66 3.90 0.04
CA GLU A 80 -8.23 3.95 1.38
C GLU A 80 -9.72 3.67 1.29
N VAL A 81 -10.21 2.79 2.17
CA VAL A 81 -11.60 2.37 2.24
C VAL A 81 -12.17 2.71 3.60
N LYS A 82 -13.30 3.38 3.59
CA LYS A 82 -14.02 3.79 4.78
C LYS A 82 -15.40 3.13 4.80
N PRO A 83 -15.66 2.21 5.74
CA PRO A 83 -16.97 1.62 5.89
C PRO A 83 -17.94 2.63 6.51
N ARG A 84 -19.18 2.64 6.03
CA ARG A 84 -20.26 3.47 6.55
C ARG A 84 -21.48 2.61 6.82
N ASN A 85 -22.02 2.71 8.03
CA ASN A 85 -23.29 2.08 8.42
C ASN A 85 -23.35 0.58 8.10
N LEU A 86 -22.21 -0.12 8.13
CA LEU A 86 -22.20 -1.57 7.96
C LEU A 86 -22.85 -2.23 9.17
N PRO A 87 -23.72 -3.24 8.97
CA PRO A 87 -24.32 -3.96 10.08
C PRO A 87 -23.27 -4.78 10.84
N ASP A 88 -23.42 -4.87 12.16
CA ASP A 88 -22.70 -5.84 12.96
C ASP A 88 -23.15 -7.28 12.59
N PRO A 89 -22.28 -8.28 12.35
CA PRO A 89 -20.82 -8.30 12.52
C PRO A 89 -20.02 -7.96 11.24
N ALA A 90 -20.63 -7.36 10.22
CA ALA A 90 -19.97 -7.16 8.93
C ALA A 90 -18.71 -6.27 9.01
N VAL A 91 -18.69 -5.31 9.97
CA VAL A 91 -17.50 -4.46 10.19
C VAL A 91 -16.33 -5.26 10.73
N ASP A 92 -16.59 -6.18 11.67
CA ASP A 92 -15.55 -7.02 12.27
C ASP A 92 -15.11 -8.17 11.34
N GLN A 93 -15.89 -8.46 10.30
CA GLN A 93 -15.59 -9.47 9.27
C GLN A 93 -15.02 -8.88 7.99
N LEU A 94 -14.76 -7.57 7.97
CA LEU A 94 -14.17 -6.93 6.82
C LEU A 94 -12.71 -7.38 6.69
N ASP A 95 -12.45 -8.25 5.72
CA ASP A 95 -11.13 -8.78 5.44
C ASP A 95 -10.88 -8.89 3.92
N SER A 96 -9.68 -9.27 3.54
CA SER A 96 -9.29 -9.43 2.15
C SER A 96 -10.01 -10.55 1.39
N THR A 97 -10.79 -11.39 2.07
CA THR A 97 -11.55 -12.50 1.45
C THR A 97 -13.00 -12.13 1.19
N THR A 98 -13.57 -11.24 2.01
CA THR A 98 -14.95 -10.75 1.90
C THR A 98 -15.09 -9.53 1.03
N LEU A 99 -14.02 -8.72 0.92
CA LEU A 99 -13.95 -7.52 0.10
C LEU A 99 -13.30 -7.82 -1.25
N GLN A 100 -13.94 -7.40 -2.34
CA GLN A 100 -13.46 -7.56 -3.71
C GLN A 100 -13.27 -6.21 -4.38
N VAL A 101 -12.23 -6.11 -5.20
CA VAL A 101 -11.99 -4.95 -6.06
C VAL A 101 -12.63 -5.18 -7.42
N LEU A 102 -13.35 -4.19 -7.93
CA LEU A 102 -13.89 -4.16 -9.29
C LEU A 102 -13.17 -3.05 -10.05
N GLU A 103 -12.24 -3.44 -10.93
CA GLU A 103 -11.53 -2.52 -11.82
C GLU A 103 -12.08 -2.66 -13.23
N ASN A 104 -12.70 -1.62 -13.80
CA ASN A 104 -13.35 -1.69 -15.11
C ASN A 104 -14.27 -2.92 -15.24
N GLU A 105 -15.07 -3.19 -14.20
CA GLU A 105 -15.98 -4.35 -14.07
C GLU A 105 -15.28 -5.72 -13.87
N ASN A 106 -13.95 -5.79 -13.89
CA ASN A 106 -13.21 -7.02 -13.58
C ASN A 106 -13.00 -7.16 -12.08
N ILE A 107 -13.22 -8.37 -11.56
CA ILE A 107 -13.00 -8.69 -10.15
C ILE A 107 -11.52 -9.04 -9.95
N LEU A 108 -10.84 -8.28 -9.10
CA LEU A 108 -9.45 -8.48 -8.76
C LEU A 108 -9.29 -8.81 -7.26
N PRO A 109 -8.36 -9.69 -6.90
CA PRO A 109 -8.11 -10.03 -5.51
C PRO A 109 -7.37 -8.89 -4.79
N ILE A 110 -7.72 -8.66 -3.53
CA ILE A 110 -6.95 -7.79 -2.63
C ILE A 110 -5.66 -8.52 -2.24
N ARG A 111 -4.54 -7.85 -2.39
CA ARG A 111 -3.22 -8.37 -2.04
C ARG A 111 -2.88 -8.14 -0.57
N SER A 112 -3.20 -6.98 -0.06
CA SER A 112 -3.04 -6.64 1.35
C SER A 112 -4.14 -5.71 1.82
N MET A 113 -4.48 -5.81 3.08
CA MET A 113 -5.45 -4.95 3.75
C MET A 113 -4.93 -4.67 5.16
N VAL A 114 -4.83 -3.40 5.50
CA VAL A 114 -4.35 -2.93 6.82
C VAL A 114 -5.41 -2.03 7.42
N GLU A 115 -5.87 -2.39 8.60
CA GLU A 115 -6.78 -1.54 9.38
C GLU A 115 -5.99 -0.47 10.13
N ASN A 116 -6.41 0.78 9.98
CA ASN A 116 -5.95 1.93 10.73
C ASN A 116 -7.12 2.51 11.51
N TYR A 117 -6.88 2.95 12.73
CA TYR A 117 -7.89 3.62 13.55
C TYR A 117 -7.46 5.07 13.78
N GLU A 118 -8.31 6.01 13.33
CA GLU A 118 -8.05 7.46 13.42
C GLU A 118 -8.90 8.13 14.52
N GLY A 119 -9.86 7.40 15.06
CA GLY A 119 -10.83 7.93 16.00
C GLY A 119 -11.99 8.67 15.33
N PHE A 120 -12.96 9.06 16.13
CA PHE A 120 -14.12 9.84 15.70
C PHE A 120 -14.46 10.93 16.72
N HIS A 121 -15.27 11.91 16.31
CA HIS A 121 -15.80 12.94 17.20
C HIS A 121 -17.33 12.78 17.31
N LEU A 122 -17.82 12.34 18.48
CA LEU A 122 -19.22 12.23 18.79
C LEU A 122 -19.67 13.46 19.59
N ALA A 123 -20.62 14.21 19.07
CA ALA A 123 -21.31 15.28 19.79
C ALA A 123 -22.73 14.83 20.17
N LEU A 124 -23.11 15.07 21.40
CA LEU A 124 -24.46 14.89 21.90
C LEU A 124 -25.09 16.26 22.14
N ALA A 125 -26.05 16.64 21.29
CA ALA A 125 -26.80 17.87 21.45
C ALA A 125 -28.19 17.55 21.98
N ILE A 126 -28.53 18.08 23.15
CA ILE A 126 -29.83 17.90 23.78
C ILE A 126 -30.55 19.23 23.82
N ASN A 127 -31.69 19.27 23.15
CA ASN A 127 -32.64 20.37 23.24
C ASN A 127 -33.59 20.10 24.42
N PRO A 128 -33.41 20.78 25.56
CA PRO A 128 -34.23 20.51 26.73
C PRO A 128 -35.69 20.96 26.50
N GLY A 129 -36.64 20.24 27.09
CA GLY A 129 -38.05 20.55 27.03
C GLY A 129 -38.93 19.55 27.74
N ILE A 130 -40.18 19.91 27.96
CA ILE A 130 -41.14 19.13 28.79
C ILE A 130 -41.34 17.69 28.29
N ALA A 131 -41.23 17.47 26.94
CA ALA A 131 -41.39 16.12 26.39
C ALA A 131 -40.33 15.14 26.86
N LEU A 132 -39.12 15.58 27.22
CA LEU A 132 -38.06 14.77 27.77
C LEU A 132 -38.31 14.43 29.26
N ALA A 133 -39.06 15.29 29.98
CA ALA A 133 -39.42 15.05 31.37
C ALA A 133 -40.63 14.13 31.57
N TRP A 134 -41.32 13.75 30.50
CA TRP A 134 -42.46 12.83 30.58
C TRP A 134 -41.98 11.44 31.02
N ARG A 135 -42.74 10.85 31.93
CA ARG A 135 -42.42 9.57 32.54
C ARG A 135 -43.35 8.48 32.03
N ASP A 136 -42.81 7.29 31.90
CA ASP A 136 -43.59 6.10 31.58
C ASP A 136 -44.32 5.54 32.81
N VAL A 137 -45.01 4.40 32.64
CA VAL A 137 -45.75 3.71 33.70
C VAL A 137 -44.87 3.26 34.88
N ASN A 138 -43.57 3.11 34.67
CA ASN A 138 -42.58 2.75 35.68
C ASN A 138 -41.94 3.98 36.34
N GLY A 139 -42.35 5.18 35.96
CA GLY A 139 -41.82 6.42 36.49
C GLY A 139 -40.48 6.85 35.91
N ILE A 140 -39.99 6.17 34.85
CA ILE A 140 -38.74 6.50 34.18
C ILE A 140 -39.01 7.61 33.15
N SER A 141 -38.25 8.69 33.24
CA SER A 141 -38.37 9.77 32.23
C SER A 141 -37.75 9.38 30.89
N ARG A 142 -38.17 10.07 29.82
CA ARG A 142 -37.53 9.89 28.51
C ARG A 142 -36.06 10.27 28.54
N TYR A 143 -35.73 11.30 29.30
CA TYR A 143 -34.33 11.68 29.55
C TYR A 143 -33.53 10.56 30.24
N ASP A 144 -34.09 9.95 31.29
CA ASP A 144 -33.44 8.81 31.98
C ASP A 144 -33.20 7.62 31.02
N LYS A 145 -34.16 7.36 30.09
CA LYS A 145 -34.00 6.30 29.07
C LYS A 145 -32.87 6.61 28.08
N LEU A 146 -32.68 7.88 27.74
CA LEU A 146 -31.57 8.31 26.89
C LEU A 146 -30.23 8.07 27.57
N ILE A 147 -30.09 8.47 28.83
CA ILE A 147 -28.89 8.19 29.60
C ILE A 147 -28.60 6.69 29.64
N GLN A 148 -29.65 5.85 29.85
CA GLN A 148 -29.50 4.40 29.83
C GLN A 148 -28.96 3.88 28.48
N ALA A 149 -29.46 4.39 27.35
CA ALA A 149 -29.01 3.98 26.02
C ALA A 149 -27.53 4.31 25.81
N PHE A 150 -27.10 5.53 26.14
CA PHE A 150 -25.69 5.91 26.03
C PHE A 150 -24.80 5.21 27.08
N THR A 151 -25.35 4.81 28.24
CA THR A 151 -24.63 3.94 29.20
C THR A 151 -24.37 2.56 28.60
N GLN A 152 -25.34 2.01 27.82
CA GLN A 152 -25.14 0.74 27.12
C GLN A 152 -24.09 0.90 26.00
N LEU A 153 -24.11 2.00 25.26
CA LEU A 153 -23.07 2.32 24.28
C LEU A 153 -21.68 2.28 24.94
N ASN A 154 -21.54 2.92 26.10
CA ASN A 154 -20.26 2.94 26.83
C ASN A 154 -19.75 1.56 27.25
N GLN A 155 -20.67 0.63 27.56
CA GLN A 155 -20.32 -0.76 27.89
C GLN A 155 -19.88 -1.58 26.66
N SER A 156 -20.37 -1.21 25.48
CA SER A 156 -20.12 -1.90 24.21
C SER A 156 -18.95 -1.30 23.44
N LEU A 157 -18.71 0.00 23.60
CA LEU A 157 -17.66 0.73 22.92
C LEU A 157 -16.32 0.51 23.61
N THR A 158 -15.32 0.07 22.86
CA THR A 158 -13.92 0.12 23.30
C THR A 158 -13.33 1.41 22.75
N PRO A 159 -13.15 2.46 23.58
CA PRO A 159 -12.61 3.73 23.09
C PRO A 159 -11.23 3.54 22.46
N GLY A 160 -11.05 4.08 21.26
CA GLY A 160 -9.76 4.11 20.57
C GLY A 160 -8.97 5.36 20.93
N SER A 161 -7.69 5.33 20.66
CA SER A 161 -6.86 6.53 20.77
C SER A 161 -7.30 7.53 19.70
N GLY A 162 -7.73 8.71 20.10
CA GLY A 162 -8.18 9.76 19.20
C GLY A 162 -9.69 10.03 19.24
N ASP A 163 -10.48 9.19 19.89
CA ASP A 163 -11.91 9.45 20.08
C ASP A 163 -12.13 10.71 20.91
N ARG A 164 -13.12 11.49 20.51
CA ARG A 164 -13.51 12.72 21.20
C ARG A 164 -15.02 12.77 21.39
N PHE A 165 -15.43 13.33 22.52
CA PHE A 165 -16.82 13.44 22.90
C PHE A 165 -17.11 14.87 23.34
N SER A 166 -18.30 15.38 23.00
CA SER A 166 -18.76 16.72 23.38
C SER A 166 -20.23 16.71 23.70
N LEU A 167 -20.63 17.53 24.67
CA LEU A 167 -22.01 17.63 25.13
C LEU A 167 -22.50 19.08 25.02
N PHE A 168 -23.67 19.28 24.40
CA PHE A 168 -24.34 20.56 24.24
C PHE A 168 -25.78 20.44 24.70
N ILE A 169 -26.14 21.00 25.84
CA ILE A 169 -27.53 20.94 26.36
C ILE A 169 -28.23 22.29 26.25
N ASN A 170 -27.53 23.36 26.54
CA ASN A 170 -28.02 24.73 26.34
C ASN A 170 -26.82 25.67 26.23
N PRO A 171 -27.01 26.95 25.92
CA PRO A 171 -25.90 27.88 25.73
C PRO A 171 -24.93 28.01 26.91
N ASP A 172 -25.42 27.69 28.11
CA ASP A 172 -24.64 27.82 29.36
C ASP A 172 -24.04 26.47 29.84
N TYR A 173 -24.33 25.36 29.16
CA TYR A 173 -23.86 24.01 29.53
C TYR A 173 -23.33 23.25 28.33
N GLU A 174 -22.07 23.49 28.03
CA GLU A 174 -21.38 22.98 26.83
C GLU A 174 -19.99 22.38 27.18
N PRO A 175 -19.93 21.34 28.03
CA PRO A 175 -18.68 20.69 28.32
C PRO A 175 -18.18 19.92 27.07
N THR A 176 -16.96 20.22 26.64
CA THR A 176 -16.33 19.66 25.45
C THR A 176 -14.98 19.05 25.77
N GLY A 177 -14.42 18.29 24.81
CA GLY A 177 -13.06 17.77 24.89
C GLY A 177 -12.90 16.55 25.80
N PHE A 178 -13.97 15.78 26.02
CA PHE A 178 -13.86 14.49 26.67
C PHE A 178 -13.16 13.50 25.73
N THR A 179 -12.27 12.71 26.32
CA THR A 179 -11.56 11.61 25.63
C THR A 179 -12.19 10.24 25.89
N ASP A 180 -13.22 10.20 26.73
CA ASP A 180 -13.96 9.01 27.07
C ASP A 180 -15.46 9.33 27.28
N LEU A 181 -16.28 8.34 27.01
CA LEU A 181 -17.74 8.46 27.13
C LEU A 181 -18.21 8.50 28.57
N ASP A 182 -17.47 7.90 29.52
CA ASP A 182 -17.80 7.96 30.94
C ASP A 182 -17.86 9.39 31.46
N SER A 183 -16.86 10.19 31.11
CA SER A 183 -16.79 11.62 31.49
C SER A 183 -17.96 12.41 30.90
N LEU A 184 -18.36 12.14 29.66
CA LEU A 184 -19.54 12.75 29.04
C LEU A 184 -20.83 12.33 29.77
N LEU A 185 -20.99 11.05 30.12
CA LEU A 185 -22.16 10.53 30.81
C LEU A 185 -22.29 11.10 32.22
N ILE A 186 -21.18 11.30 32.95
CA ILE A 186 -21.18 11.99 34.24
C ILE A 186 -21.70 13.43 34.06
N ALA A 187 -21.16 14.17 33.06
CA ALA A 187 -21.61 15.53 32.79
C ALA A 187 -23.10 15.57 32.40
N LEU A 188 -23.57 14.58 31.61
CA LEU A 188 -24.99 14.44 31.26
C LEU A 188 -25.89 14.16 32.46
N ALA A 189 -25.46 13.30 33.37
CA ALA A 189 -26.19 12.97 34.60
C ALA A 189 -26.22 14.13 35.58
N ASP A 190 -25.15 14.89 35.67
CA ASP A 190 -24.99 16.04 36.56
C ASP A 190 -25.63 17.34 36.01
N TYR A 191 -26.25 17.29 34.81
CA TYR A 191 -26.90 18.44 34.24
C TYR A 191 -27.93 19.07 35.18
N PRO A 192 -27.78 20.32 35.63
CA PRO A 192 -28.59 20.94 36.69
C PRO A 192 -29.93 21.49 36.18
N GLY A 193 -30.16 21.48 34.88
CA GLY A 193 -31.32 22.12 34.25
C GLY A 193 -32.63 21.41 34.53
N ASN A 194 -33.73 22.19 34.64
CA ASN A 194 -35.07 21.65 34.78
C ASN A 194 -35.77 21.52 33.44
N MET A 195 -35.79 20.31 32.87
CA MET A 195 -36.40 20.03 31.56
C MET A 195 -37.85 20.52 31.42
N ARG A 196 -38.56 20.67 32.53
CA ARG A 196 -40.00 21.13 32.50
C ARG A 196 -40.13 22.65 32.32
N GLN A 197 -39.07 23.40 32.61
CA GLN A 197 -39.09 24.86 32.60
C GLN A 197 -38.32 25.43 31.39
N MET A 198 -37.66 24.56 30.62
CA MET A 198 -36.93 24.97 29.44
C MET A 198 -37.82 24.98 28.19
N GLU A 199 -37.66 25.97 27.38
CA GLU A 199 -38.30 26.04 26.07
C GLU A 199 -37.39 25.45 25.00
N PRO A 200 -37.92 24.65 24.07
CA PRO A 200 -37.13 24.11 22.98
C PRO A 200 -36.53 25.20 22.11
N SER A 201 -35.26 25.04 21.71
CA SER A 201 -34.59 25.94 20.77
C SER A 201 -33.60 25.15 19.89
N LEU A 202 -33.12 25.71 18.81
CA LEU A 202 -32.08 25.07 17.98
C LEU A 202 -30.65 25.32 18.48
N THR A 203 -30.47 26.00 19.62
CA THR A 203 -29.18 26.50 20.06
C THR A 203 -28.16 25.38 20.31
N SER A 204 -28.57 24.29 20.99
CA SER A 204 -27.66 23.16 21.22
C SER A 204 -27.23 22.46 19.91
N LEU A 205 -28.11 22.38 18.92
CA LEU A 205 -27.80 21.85 17.60
C LEU A 205 -26.80 22.77 16.86
N GLN A 206 -27.04 24.10 16.90
CA GLN A 206 -26.17 25.07 16.24
C GLN A 206 -24.75 25.04 16.82
N HIS A 207 -24.62 25.12 18.15
CA HIS A 207 -23.33 25.12 18.80
C HIS A 207 -22.58 23.79 18.60
N ALA A 208 -23.29 22.65 18.60
CA ALA A 208 -22.70 21.37 18.28
C ALA A 208 -22.16 21.31 16.84
N LEU A 209 -22.93 21.83 15.88
CA LEU A 209 -22.51 21.91 14.49
C LEU A 209 -21.32 22.86 14.31
N GLU A 210 -21.34 24.03 14.96
CA GLU A 210 -20.20 24.97 14.95
C GLU A 210 -18.92 24.33 15.50
N ALA A 211 -19.03 23.61 16.64
CA ALA A 211 -17.90 22.93 17.25
C ALA A 211 -17.33 21.80 16.36
N LEU A 212 -18.22 21.00 15.77
CA LEU A 212 -17.81 19.94 14.84
C LEU A 212 -17.28 20.50 13.52
N SER A 213 -17.81 21.64 13.04
CA SER A 213 -17.31 22.29 11.83
C SER A 213 -15.92 22.88 12.02
N ALA A 214 -15.62 23.40 13.20
CA ALA A 214 -14.31 23.91 13.55
C ALA A 214 -13.24 22.82 13.77
N ASP A 215 -13.66 21.57 13.82
CA ASP A 215 -12.76 20.43 13.98
C ASP A 215 -12.12 20.04 12.63
N GLU A 216 -10.86 20.36 12.44
CA GLU A 216 -10.07 20.08 11.23
C GLU A 216 -9.30 18.75 11.29
N SER A 217 -9.60 17.87 12.26
CA SER A 217 -8.85 16.62 12.47
C SER A 217 -8.95 15.59 11.34
N GLY A 218 -9.93 15.72 10.45
CA GLY A 218 -10.23 14.72 9.42
C GLY A 218 -10.96 13.47 9.93
N GLN A 219 -11.24 13.40 11.23
CA GLN A 219 -11.97 12.30 11.87
C GLN A 219 -13.43 12.25 11.44
N ASP A 220 -14.06 11.08 11.64
CA ASP A 220 -15.50 10.93 11.48
C ASP A 220 -16.24 11.79 12.50
N LYS A 221 -17.24 12.55 12.04
CA LYS A 221 -18.04 13.44 12.87
C LYS A 221 -19.48 12.95 12.92
N ILE A 222 -19.95 12.66 14.11
CA ILE A 222 -21.33 12.21 14.35
C ILE A 222 -21.99 13.06 15.41
N LEU A 223 -23.21 13.48 15.13
CA LEU A 223 -24.02 14.27 16.05
C LEU A 223 -25.33 13.54 16.36
N PHE A 224 -25.56 13.27 17.64
CA PHE A 224 -26.87 12.88 18.12
C PHE A 224 -27.62 14.14 18.60
N TYR A 225 -28.70 14.50 17.89
CA TYR A 225 -29.57 15.60 18.27
C TYR A 225 -30.86 15.05 18.88
N ILE A 226 -31.02 15.27 20.19
CA ILE A 226 -32.17 14.82 20.95
C ILE A 226 -33.04 16.02 21.25
N THR A 227 -34.26 16.02 20.71
CA THR A 227 -35.10 17.22 20.71
C THR A 227 -36.58 16.92 20.93
N PRO A 228 -37.31 17.74 21.68
CA PRO A 228 -38.74 17.90 21.47
C PRO A 228 -39.03 18.49 20.07
N LEU A 229 -40.31 18.56 19.69
CA LEU A 229 -40.70 19.18 18.45
C LEU A 229 -40.27 20.67 18.43
N PRO A 230 -39.44 21.11 17.50
CA PRO A 230 -39.09 22.53 17.36
C PRO A 230 -40.29 23.39 16.93
N TYR A 231 -40.17 24.71 17.06
CA TYR A 231 -41.22 25.61 16.62
C TYR A 231 -41.36 25.61 15.10
N PRO A 232 -42.58 25.87 14.54
CA PRO A 232 -42.76 25.97 13.10
C PRO A 232 -41.89 27.05 12.44
N SER A 233 -41.52 28.09 13.17
CA SER A 233 -40.61 29.16 12.73
C SER A 233 -39.19 28.71 12.46
N ASP A 234 -38.79 27.54 12.98
CA ASP A 234 -37.41 27.05 12.91
C ASP A 234 -37.14 26.24 11.64
N ALA A 235 -38.20 25.99 10.83
CA ALA A 235 -38.11 25.11 9.65
C ALA A 235 -37.02 25.54 8.64
N GLU A 236 -37.00 26.84 8.28
CA GLU A 236 -36.02 27.38 7.33
C GLU A 236 -34.59 27.27 7.88
N GLN A 237 -34.41 27.38 9.19
CA GLN A 237 -33.11 27.29 9.84
C GLN A 237 -32.61 25.86 9.83
N LEU A 238 -33.47 24.84 9.98
CA LEU A 238 -33.10 23.44 9.86
C LEU A 238 -32.50 23.09 8.48
N ASP A 239 -33.09 23.70 7.40
CA ASP A 239 -32.57 23.49 6.05
C ASP A 239 -31.17 24.13 5.85
N LEU A 240 -30.89 25.28 6.49
CA LEU A 240 -29.57 25.90 6.48
C LEU A 240 -28.51 25.06 7.26
N LEU A 241 -28.93 24.45 8.37
CA LEU A 241 -28.06 23.58 9.18
C LEU A 241 -27.69 22.28 8.45
N LEU A 242 -28.58 21.78 7.56
CA LEU A 242 -28.27 20.69 6.67
C LEU A 242 -27.08 21.01 5.76
N GLN A 243 -27.10 22.21 5.14
CA GLN A 243 -25.99 22.62 4.28
C GLN A 243 -24.66 22.65 5.03
N SER A 244 -24.66 23.21 6.25
CA SER A 244 -23.47 23.20 7.10
C SER A 244 -23.00 21.80 7.44
N ALA A 245 -23.91 20.87 7.71
CA ALA A 245 -23.56 19.47 7.98
C ALA A 245 -22.90 18.79 6.77
N LEU A 246 -23.44 19.06 5.57
CA LEU A 246 -22.88 18.51 4.31
C LEU A 246 -21.50 19.06 4.01
N ASP A 247 -21.31 20.38 4.15
CA ASP A 247 -20.03 21.05 3.87
C ASP A 247 -18.88 20.55 4.77
N HIS A 248 -19.21 20.07 5.98
CA HIS A 248 -18.24 19.61 6.98
C HIS A 248 -18.30 18.10 7.24
N HIS A 249 -19.03 17.34 6.42
CA HIS A 249 -19.18 15.88 6.52
C HIS A 249 -19.64 15.39 7.89
N ILE A 250 -20.64 16.08 8.49
CA ILE A 250 -21.20 15.76 9.80
C ILE A 250 -22.46 14.91 9.61
N THR A 251 -22.47 13.69 10.13
CA THR A 251 -23.65 12.82 10.14
C THR A 251 -24.54 13.15 11.34
N ILE A 252 -25.83 13.42 11.12
CA ILE A 252 -26.76 13.84 12.17
C ILE A 252 -27.84 12.77 12.38
N HIS A 253 -27.88 12.18 13.56
CA HIS A 253 -28.97 11.32 14.01
C HIS A 253 -29.91 12.13 14.91
N ILE A 254 -31.22 12.16 14.60
CA ILE A 254 -32.20 12.91 15.35
C ILE A 254 -33.12 11.97 16.11
N TRP A 255 -33.22 12.15 17.43
CA TRP A 255 -34.19 11.48 18.28
C TRP A 255 -35.24 12.49 18.74
N LEU A 256 -36.39 12.44 18.07
CA LEU A 256 -37.50 13.38 18.28
C LEU A 256 -38.44 12.83 19.35
N ALA A 257 -38.47 13.49 20.52
CA ALA A 257 -39.38 13.14 21.62
C ALA A 257 -40.70 13.97 21.52
N GLY A 258 -41.82 13.28 21.46
CA GLY A 258 -43.11 13.96 21.32
C GLY A 258 -44.28 13.07 21.74
N ASP A 259 -45.49 13.48 21.41
CA ASP A 259 -46.71 12.70 21.61
C ASP A 259 -46.91 11.67 20.47
N PRO A 260 -47.93 10.79 20.57
CA PRO A 260 -48.19 9.80 19.53
C PRO A 260 -48.57 10.39 18.16
N GLU A 261 -48.96 11.67 18.10
CA GLU A 261 -49.36 12.37 16.88
C GLU A 261 -48.20 13.07 16.18
N ILE A 262 -46.95 12.89 16.70
CA ILE A 262 -45.73 13.55 16.22
C ILE A 262 -45.52 13.39 14.70
N SER A 263 -46.00 12.30 14.12
CA SER A 263 -45.88 12.04 12.67
C SER A 263 -46.71 12.98 11.80
N SER A 264 -47.64 13.72 12.39
CA SER A 264 -48.55 14.64 11.66
C SER A 264 -48.09 16.11 11.64
N TYR A 265 -47.00 16.43 12.36
CA TYR A 265 -46.54 17.81 12.50
C TYR A 265 -45.76 18.32 11.27
N PRO A 266 -45.97 19.59 10.85
CA PRO A 266 -45.37 20.14 9.64
C PRO A 266 -43.84 20.28 9.71
N GLN A 267 -43.23 20.29 10.90
CA GLN A 267 -41.78 20.39 11.06
C GLN A 267 -41.08 19.06 10.81
N LEU A 268 -41.78 17.92 10.84
CA LEU A 268 -41.20 16.60 10.69
C LEU A 268 -40.44 16.40 9.35
N PRO A 269 -40.93 16.87 8.19
CA PRO A 269 -40.21 16.78 6.94
C PRO A 269 -38.82 17.46 6.99
N HIS A 270 -38.69 18.63 7.63
CA HIS A 270 -37.42 19.35 7.78
C HIS A 270 -36.44 18.62 8.66
N LEU A 271 -36.90 18.08 9.81
CA LEU A 271 -36.07 17.23 10.67
C LEU A 271 -35.62 15.95 9.97
N ARG A 272 -36.54 15.35 9.19
CA ARG A 272 -36.19 14.17 8.39
C ARG A 272 -35.15 14.50 7.32
N ASN A 273 -35.35 15.62 6.62
CA ASN A 273 -34.40 16.09 5.61
C ASN A 273 -33.00 16.36 6.23
N LEU A 274 -32.98 16.99 7.40
CA LEU A 274 -31.72 17.23 8.14
C LEU A 274 -31.00 15.93 8.50
N ALA A 275 -31.72 14.95 9.05
CA ALA A 275 -31.14 13.66 9.45
C ALA A 275 -30.72 12.84 8.22
N GLU A 276 -31.66 12.53 7.32
CA GLU A 276 -31.41 11.65 6.17
C GLU A 276 -30.50 12.31 5.14
N GLY A 277 -30.63 13.62 4.94
CA GLY A 277 -29.80 14.40 4.04
C GLY A 277 -28.33 14.48 4.47
N SER A 278 -28.05 14.46 5.78
CA SER A 278 -26.68 14.40 6.31
C SER A 278 -26.10 12.97 6.40
N GLY A 279 -26.86 11.95 5.95
CA GLY A 279 -26.45 10.54 6.03
C GLY A 279 -26.80 9.85 7.35
N GLY A 280 -27.56 10.51 8.24
CA GLY A 280 -28.02 9.95 9.49
C GLY A 280 -29.45 9.40 9.43
N SER A 281 -30.15 9.39 10.56
CA SER A 281 -31.50 8.82 10.67
C SER A 281 -32.36 9.60 11.65
N LEU A 282 -33.67 9.56 11.46
CA LEU A 282 -34.67 10.15 12.35
C LEU A 282 -35.40 9.03 13.11
N PHE A 283 -35.33 9.06 14.44
CA PHE A 283 -36.10 8.20 15.34
C PHE A 283 -37.19 9.01 16.03
N LEU A 284 -38.43 8.51 16.00
CA LEU A 284 -39.58 9.12 16.65
C LEU A 284 -39.86 8.40 17.96
N PHE A 285 -39.79 9.14 19.08
CA PHE A 285 -39.99 8.61 20.43
C PHE A 285 -41.22 9.16 21.09
N SER A 286 -42.35 8.45 21.03
CA SER A 286 -43.57 8.80 21.70
C SER A 286 -43.63 8.33 23.18
N GLY A 287 -42.68 7.49 23.56
CA GLY A 287 -42.48 6.99 24.94
C GLY A 287 -42.71 5.49 25.12
N SER A 288 -43.31 4.82 24.14
CA SER A 288 -43.59 3.37 24.15
C SER A 288 -42.60 2.56 23.32
N GLU A 289 -41.95 3.22 22.34
CA GLU A 289 -40.97 2.59 21.48
C GLU A 289 -39.68 2.26 22.24
N PRO A 290 -39.01 1.14 21.94
CA PRO A 290 -37.67 0.90 22.44
C PRO A 290 -36.73 1.95 21.84
N ILE A 291 -35.87 2.54 22.67
CA ILE A 291 -34.83 3.44 22.16
C ILE A 291 -33.85 2.62 21.35
N PRO A 292 -33.45 3.09 20.14
CA PRO A 292 -32.43 2.43 19.35
C PRO A 292 -31.11 2.30 20.12
N ASP A 293 -30.39 1.22 19.92
CA ASP A 293 -29.04 1.06 20.46
C ASP A 293 -28.07 2.00 19.72
N PRO A 294 -27.47 2.99 20.42
CA PRO A 294 -26.54 3.92 19.77
C PRO A 294 -25.30 3.24 19.20
N THR A 295 -24.94 2.03 19.67
CA THR A 295 -23.80 1.26 19.19
C THR A 295 -23.87 1.06 17.66
N SER A 296 -25.07 0.79 17.14
CA SER A 296 -25.26 0.57 15.70
C SER A 296 -24.92 1.78 14.81
N TYR A 297 -24.91 2.98 15.37
CA TYR A 297 -24.59 4.21 14.63
C TYR A 297 -23.10 4.59 14.69
N VAL A 298 -22.37 4.10 15.70
CA VAL A 298 -20.95 4.42 15.88
C VAL A 298 -20.04 3.28 15.44
N LEU A 299 -20.60 2.09 15.21
CA LEU A 299 -19.84 0.93 14.77
C LEU A 299 -19.15 1.21 13.43
N GLY A 300 -17.85 1.01 13.40
CA GLY A 300 -17.03 1.26 12.21
C GLY A 300 -16.57 2.72 12.03
N LEU A 301 -17.01 3.66 12.86
CA LEU A 301 -16.46 5.01 12.84
C LEU A 301 -14.98 4.99 13.26
N GLY A 302 -14.20 5.89 12.67
CA GLY A 302 -12.77 5.99 12.92
C GLY A 302 -11.94 4.89 12.26
N LYS A 303 -12.53 3.81 11.76
CA LYS A 303 -11.82 2.75 11.03
C LYS A 303 -11.56 3.18 9.59
N ARG A 304 -10.32 2.96 9.15
CA ARG A 304 -9.86 3.13 7.77
C ARG A 304 -9.12 1.85 7.37
N TYR A 305 -9.35 1.41 6.17
CA TYR A 305 -8.67 0.24 5.62
C TYR A 305 -7.83 0.66 4.42
N GLN A 306 -6.53 0.52 4.53
CA GLN A 306 -5.66 0.67 3.38
C GLN A 306 -5.59 -0.66 2.66
N ILE A 307 -6.14 -0.71 1.46
CA ILE A 307 -6.07 -1.89 0.59
C ILE A 307 -5.01 -1.71 -0.47
N SER A 308 -4.46 -2.83 -0.95
CA SER A 308 -3.65 -2.86 -2.15
C SER A 308 -4.07 -4.00 -3.06
N TYR A 309 -4.01 -3.78 -4.37
CA TYR A 309 -4.27 -4.80 -5.38
C TYR A 309 -3.38 -4.58 -6.60
N LEU A 310 -3.22 -5.61 -7.44
CA LEU A 310 -2.52 -5.48 -8.70
C LEU A 310 -3.53 -5.18 -9.80
N SER A 311 -3.35 -4.02 -10.44
CA SER A 311 -4.13 -3.59 -11.59
C SER A 311 -3.79 -4.41 -12.83
N GLU A 312 -4.80 -4.70 -13.64
CA GLU A 312 -4.65 -5.33 -14.96
C GLU A 312 -4.82 -4.32 -16.11
N VAL A 313 -4.81 -3.03 -15.80
CA VAL A 313 -4.90 -1.95 -16.79
C VAL A 313 -3.70 -1.99 -17.73
N ARG A 314 -3.98 -1.94 -19.05
CA ARG A 314 -2.96 -2.01 -20.12
C ARG A 314 -2.97 -0.81 -21.05
N LYS A 315 -3.77 0.20 -20.75
CA LYS A 315 -3.93 1.40 -21.56
C LYS A 315 -3.96 2.62 -20.68
N SER A 316 -3.32 3.68 -21.14
CA SER A 316 -3.39 4.99 -20.50
C SER A 316 -4.82 5.55 -20.54
N GLY A 317 -5.20 6.28 -19.50
CA GLY A 317 -6.46 6.99 -19.45
C GLY A 317 -7.18 6.87 -18.10
N GLU A 318 -8.47 7.18 -18.13
CA GLU A 318 -9.36 7.05 -16.97
C GLU A 318 -9.90 5.63 -16.85
N HIS A 319 -9.89 5.11 -15.64
CA HIS A 319 -10.34 3.77 -15.27
C HIS A 319 -11.29 3.86 -14.09
N GLN A 320 -12.19 2.88 -13.99
CA GLN A 320 -13.20 2.82 -12.94
C GLN A 320 -12.77 1.87 -11.83
N LEU A 321 -13.00 2.27 -10.60
CA LEU A 321 -12.78 1.48 -9.40
C LEU A 321 -14.06 1.46 -8.56
N ALA A 322 -14.47 0.28 -8.15
CA ALA A 322 -15.49 0.06 -7.13
C ALA A 322 -15.06 -1.08 -6.21
N LEU A 323 -15.72 -1.19 -5.08
CA LEU A 323 -15.55 -2.27 -4.13
C LEU A 323 -16.88 -2.98 -3.93
N ASN A 324 -16.79 -4.27 -3.71
CA ASN A 324 -17.92 -5.13 -3.42
C ASN A 324 -17.64 -5.94 -2.16
N LEU A 325 -18.48 -5.78 -1.15
CA LEU A 325 -18.40 -6.50 0.12
C LEU A 325 -19.55 -7.49 0.21
N GLN A 326 -19.21 -8.76 0.38
CA GLN A 326 -20.17 -9.82 0.65
C GLN A 326 -20.45 -9.89 2.16
N THR A 327 -21.68 -9.62 2.57
CA THR A 327 -22.11 -9.70 3.96
C THR A 327 -23.19 -10.76 4.14
N SER A 328 -23.42 -11.18 5.40
CA SER A 328 -24.53 -12.08 5.73
C SER A 328 -25.92 -11.49 5.43
N ALA A 329 -26.03 -10.16 5.34
CA ALA A 329 -27.25 -9.44 5.04
C ALA A 329 -27.44 -9.17 3.54
N GLY A 330 -26.41 -9.38 2.72
CA GLY A 330 -26.42 -9.12 1.29
C GLY A 330 -25.11 -8.51 0.80
N GLU A 331 -25.13 -8.04 -0.41
CA GLU A 331 -24.00 -7.43 -1.11
C GLU A 331 -24.04 -5.91 -0.91
N VAL A 332 -22.89 -5.32 -0.56
CA VAL A 332 -22.71 -3.87 -0.42
C VAL A 332 -21.66 -3.41 -1.42
N THR A 333 -22.08 -2.59 -2.38
CA THR A 333 -21.19 -2.07 -3.43
C THR A 333 -20.92 -0.58 -3.20
N SER A 334 -19.66 -0.18 -3.32
CA SER A 334 -19.29 1.24 -3.25
C SER A 334 -19.77 2.02 -4.47
N PRO A 335 -19.87 3.35 -4.38
CA PRO A 335 -19.92 4.18 -5.57
C PRO A 335 -18.73 3.92 -6.48
N ILE A 336 -18.95 4.02 -7.80
CA ILE A 336 -17.86 3.95 -8.77
C ILE A 336 -17.09 5.26 -8.71
N ILE A 337 -15.78 5.16 -8.52
CA ILE A 337 -14.87 6.30 -8.63
C ILE A 337 -13.93 6.12 -9.80
N THR A 338 -13.33 7.18 -10.30
CA THR A 338 -12.39 7.14 -11.41
C THR A 338 -11.00 7.49 -10.93
N PHE A 339 -10.00 6.82 -11.52
CA PHE A 339 -8.58 7.15 -11.38
C PHE A 339 -7.93 7.19 -12.75
N SER A 340 -6.84 7.92 -12.86
CA SER A 340 -6.07 8.02 -14.11
C SER A 340 -4.68 7.44 -13.92
N VAL A 341 -4.22 6.68 -14.91
CA VAL A 341 -2.86 6.16 -14.97
C VAL A 341 -2.33 6.24 -16.39
N GLU A 342 -1.06 6.57 -16.53
CA GLU A 342 -0.36 6.47 -17.80
C GLU A 342 0.35 5.12 -17.88
N VAL A 343 0.10 4.36 -18.94
CA VAL A 343 0.65 3.02 -19.14
C VAL A 343 1.24 2.95 -20.55
N LEU A 344 2.57 2.94 -20.61
CA LEU A 344 3.32 2.88 -21.85
C LEU A 344 4.17 1.61 -21.91
N PRO A 345 4.40 1.03 -23.09
CA PRO A 345 5.36 -0.05 -23.24
C PRO A 345 6.76 0.42 -22.82
N ALA A 346 7.55 -0.50 -22.27
CA ALA A 346 8.93 -0.20 -21.95
C ALA A 346 9.76 0.13 -23.22
N GLU A 347 10.68 1.05 -23.09
CA GLU A 347 11.69 1.37 -24.09
C GLU A 347 12.89 0.44 -23.92
N VAL A 348 13.42 -0.05 -25.05
CA VAL A 348 14.52 -1.01 -25.11
C VAL A 348 15.63 -0.44 -25.94
N GLU A 349 16.85 -0.45 -25.42
CA GLU A 349 18.03 0.00 -26.15
C GLU A 349 19.18 -1.01 -26.02
N PHE A 350 20.01 -1.12 -27.06
CA PHE A 350 21.23 -1.91 -26.98
C PHE A 350 22.32 -1.13 -26.26
N ILE A 351 23.04 -1.80 -25.36
CA ILE A 351 24.19 -1.24 -24.66
C ILE A 351 25.46 -1.58 -25.43
N ASN A 352 26.24 -0.55 -25.78
CA ASN A 352 27.58 -0.72 -26.38
C ASN A 352 27.65 -1.68 -27.57
N LEU A 353 26.56 -1.85 -28.34
CA LEU A 353 26.56 -2.70 -29.50
C LEU A 353 27.51 -2.11 -30.57
N PRO A 354 28.56 -2.85 -31.02
CA PRO A 354 29.48 -2.35 -32.03
C PRO A 354 28.79 -2.24 -33.40
N GLN A 355 29.12 -1.21 -34.17
CA GLN A 355 28.60 -1.06 -35.54
C GLN A 355 29.21 -2.08 -36.51
N LYS A 356 30.43 -2.59 -36.20
CA LYS A 356 31.17 -3.55 -37.00
C LYS A 356 31.88 -4.55 -36.12
N VAL A 357 31.79 -5.82 -36.51
CA VAL A 357 32.54 -6.94 -35.91
C VAL A 357 33.35 -7.62 -36.99
N SER A 358 34.66 -7.67 -36.82
CA SER A 358 35.57 -8.42 -37.72
C SER A 358 35.95 -9.74 -37.05
N VAL A 359 35.69 -10.84 -37.73
CA VAL A 359 35.90 -12.20 -37.28
C VAL A 359 36.96 -12.85 -38.13
N GLN A 360 37.92 -13.49 -37.50
CA GLN A 360 38.99 -14.18 -38.22
C GLN A 360 38.70 -15.69 -38.27
N THR A 361 38.77 -16.26 -39.49
CA THR A 361 38.63 -17.71 -39.65
C THR A 361 39.97 -18.39 -39.34
N ALA A 362 39.98 -19.34 -38.34
CA ALA A 362 41.12 -20.17 -38.05
C ALA A 362 41.28 -21.31 -39.06
N ALA A 363 42.44 -22.01 -39.03
CA ALA A 363 42.75 -23.08 -39.98
C ALA A 363 41.83 -24.31 -39.85
N ASP A 364 41.16 -24.46 -38.69
CA ASP A 364 40.16 -25.50 -38.38
C ASP A 364 38.74 -25.11 -38.72
N GLY A 365 38.52 -23.89 -39.26
CA GLY A 365 37.24 -23.35 -39.63
C GLY A 365 36.49 -22.65 -38.48
N SER A 366 37.06 -22.61 -37.27
CA SER A 366 36.48 -21.85 -36.16
C SER A 366 36.63 -20.35 -36.38
N LEU A 367 35.68 -19.58 -35.82
CA LEU A 367 35.68 -18.11 -35.88
C LEU A 367 36.19 -17.52 -34.56
N THR A 368 36.95 -16.45 -34.63
CA THR A 368 37.45 -15.72 -33.46
C THR A 368 37.17 -14.23 -33.61
N PRO A 369 36.38 -13.59 -32.72
CA PRO A 369 35.65 -14.20 -31.61
C PRO A 369 34.56 -15.19 -32.07
N ALA A 370 34.24 -16.20 -31.28
CA ALA A 370 33.21 -17.21 -31.60
C ALA A 370 31.80 -16.68 -31.38
N GLU A 371 31.63 -15.80 -30.37
CA GLU A 371 30.36 -15.26 -29.92
C GLU A 371 30.44 -13.74 -29.79
N LEU A 372 29.32 -13.07 -30.03
CA LEU A 372 29.12 -11.67 -29.76
C LEU A 372 28.13 -11.51 -28.61
N PRO A 373 28.58 -11.03 -27.45
CA PRO A 373 27.68 -10.67 -26.38
C PRO A 373 26.88 -9.44 -26.78
N VAL A 374 25.55 -9.51 -26.56
CA VAL A 374 24.60 -8.43 -26.83
C VAL A 374 23.82 -8.16 -25.55
N GLU A 375 23.91 -6.94 -25.08
CA GLU A 375 23.25 -6.50 -23.85
C GLU A 375 22.26 -5.40 -24.16
N ILE A 376 21.13 -5.41 -23.44
CA ILE A 376 20.09 -4.38 -23.58
C ILE A 376 19.81 -3.71 -22.24
N THR A 377 19.35 -2.47 -22.31
CA THR A 377 18.76 -1.75 -21.19
C THR A 377 17.27 -1.53 -21.44
N VAL A 378 16.54 -1.43 -20.34
CA VAL A 378 15.08 -1.24 -20.34
C VAL A 378 14.73 -0.06 -19.48
N SER A 379 13.92 0.84 -19.99
CA SER A 379 13.36 1.97 -19.24
C SER A 379 11.86 2.03 -19.40
N PHE A 380 11.17 2.62 -18.41
CA PHE A 380 9.73 2.80 -18.42
C PHE A 380 9.41 4.29 -18.49
N PRO A 381 8.99 4.79 -19.68
CA PRO A 381 8.74 6.22 -19.86
C PRO A 381 7.56 6.76 -19.06
N ASP A 382 6.63 5.87 -18.67
CA ASP A 382 5.51 6.17 -17.77
C ASP A 382 5.90 6.26 -16.29
N SER A 383 7.17 6.09 -15.95
CA SER A 383 7.69 6.08 -14.57
C SER A 383 7.13 4.96 -13.68
N HIS A 384 6.57 3.92 -14.29
CA HIS A 384 6.01 2.74 -13.61
C HIS A 384 6.82 1.48 -13.95
N PRO A 385 7.93 1.21 -13.24
CA PRO A 385 8.73 0.01 -13.45
C PRO A 385 7.91 -1.26 -13.23
N ARG A 386 7.96 -2.17 -14.19
CA ARG A 386 7.25 -3.45 -14.17
C ARG A 386 8.21 -4.61 -14.33
N SER A 387 7.84 -5.76 -13.78
CA SER A 387 8.62 -6.98 -13.90
C SER A 387 8.64 -7.47 -15.35
N ILE A 388 9.84 -7.79 -15.87
CA ILE A 388 9.98 -8.37 -17.20
C ILE A 388 9.74 -9.88 -17.09
N THR A 389 8.85 -10.38 -17.93
CA THR A 389 8.52 -11.81 -18.02
C THR A 389 9.28 -12.53 -19.11
N LYS A 390 9.70 -11.78 -20.14
CA LYS A 390 10.36 -12.33 -21.30
C LYS A 390 11.17 -11.27 -22.04
N ALA A 391 12.37 -11.64 -22.52
CA ALA A 391 13.14 -10.85 -23.44
C ALA A 391 13.60 -11.71 -24.62
N SER A 392 13.62 -11.15 -25.83
CA SER A 392 14.00 -11.89 -27.04
C SER A 392 14.87 -11.05 -27.97
N LEU A 393 15.89 -11.66 -28.54
CA LEU A 393 16.74 -11.09 -29.57
C LEU A 393 16.30 -11.65 -30.93
N TRP A 394 16.08 -10.75 -31.88
CA TRP A 394 15.72 -11.03 -33.24
C TRP A 394 16.90 -10.63 -34.15
N VAL A 395 17.29 -11.53 -35.04
CA VAL A 395 18.35 -11.29 -36.01
C VAL A 395 17.76 -11.47 -37.42
N ASN A 396 17.91 -10.48 -38.27
CA ASN A 396 17.38 -10.46 -39.66
C ASN A 396 15.86 -10.77 -39.68
N GLY A 397 15.10 -10.28 -38.67
CA GLY A 397 13.66 -10.46 -38.58
C GLY A 397 13.19 -11.83 -38.06
N SER A 398 14.11 -12.74 -37.75
CA SER A 398 13.82 -14.06 -37.15
C SER A 398 14.18 -14.09 -35.67
N LEU A 399 13.38 -14.78 -34.85
CA LEU A 399 13.69 -15.01 -33.45
C LEU A 399 15.00 -15.80 -33.35
N TYR A 400 15.99 -15.24 -32.68
CA TYR A 400 17.30 -15.86 -32.51
C TYR A 400 17.46 -16.50 -31.13
N GLN A 401 17.19 -15.71 -30.09
CA GLN A 401 17.28 -16.17 -28.69
C GLN A 401 16.11 -15.60 -27.88
N GLU A 402 15.55 -16.39 -26.96
CA GLU A 402 14.50 -15.97 -26.04
C GLU A 402 14.88 -16.34 -24.62
N ASN A 403 14.86 -15.37 -23.70
CA ASN A 403 15.13 -15.53 -22.27
C ASN A 403 13.80 -15.39 -21.52
N THR A 404 13.32 -16.47 -20.88
CA THR A 404 12.09 -16.54 -20.07
C THR A 404 12.38 -16.58 -18.57
N ALA A 405 13.67 -16.52 -18.20
CA ALA A 405 14.16 -16.44 -16.82
C ALA A 405 15.36 -15.49 -16.76
N ALA A 406 15.62 -14.96 -15.58
CA ALA A 406 16.81 -14.11 -15.38
C ALA A 406 18.12 -14.90 -15.65
N PRO A 407 19.15 -14.26 -16.22
CA PRO A 407 19.20 -12.87 -16.65
C PRO A 407 18.47 -12.66 -17.99
N TYR A 408 17.52 -11.70 -18.02
CA TYR A 408 16.71 -11.43 -19.20
C TYR A 408 17.46 -10.67 -20.29
N PHE A 409 18.42 -9.80 -19.93
CA PHE A 409 18.93 -8.72 -20.78
C PHE A 409 20.23 -9.06 -21.50
N ASN A 410 20.77 -10.25 -21.30
CA ASN A 410 22.02 -10.72 -21.89
C ASN A 410 21.74 -11.79 -22.95
N PHE A 411 22.28 -11.58 -24.14
CA PHE A 411 22.18 -12.50 -25.25
C PHE A 411 23.55 -12.80 -25.80
N ASN A 412 23.71 -13.97 -26.43
CA ASN A 412 24.92 -14.35 -27.14
C ASN A 412 24.60 -14.71 -28.58
N VAL A 413 25.17 -13.97 -29.52
CA VAL A 413 25.08 -14.30 -30.96
C VAL A 413 26.27 -15.17 -31.33
N VAL A 414 26.03 -16.42 -31.68
CA VAL A 414 27.04 -17.38 -32.15
C VAL A 414 27.41 -16.98 -33.59
N LEU A 415 28.63 -16.48 -33.81
CA LEU A 415 29.04 -15.96 -35.08
C LEU A 415 29.23 -17.03 -36.17
N ALA A 416 29.36 -18.30 -35.77
CA ALA A 416 29.36 -19.45 -36.70
C ALA A 416 28.02 -19.63 -37.42
N ASP A 417 26.90 -19.11 -36.90
CA ASP A 417 25.60 -19.10 -37.59
C ASP A 417 25.58 -18.15 -38.80
N PHE A 418 26.58 -17.26 -38.91
CA PHE A 418 26.71 -16.23 -39.94
C PHE A 418 28.10 -16.30 -40.59
N PRO A 419 28.39 -17.36 -41.40
CA PRO A 419 29.74 -17.65 -41.88
C PRO A 419 30.25 -16.70 -42.99
N GLU A 420 29.38 -15.82 -43.51
CA GLU A 420 29.70 -14.89 -44.59
C GLU A 420 29.71 -13.45 -44.12
N THR A 421 30.52 -12.61 -44.77
CA THR A 421 30.50 -11.16 -44.57
C THR A 421 29.14 -10.62 -44.99
N GLN A 422 28.38 -10.07 -44.04
CA GLN A 422 27.04 -9.56 -44.26
C GLN A 422 26.67 -8.49 -43.23
N ARG A 423 25.59 -7.77 -43.54
CA ARG A 423 24.96 -6.85 -42.58
C ARG A 423 23.85 -7.58 -41.87
N LEU A 424 23.94 -7.69 -40.53
CA LEU A 424 22.91 -8.20 -39.66
C LEU A 424 22.01 -7.06 -39.18
N SER A 425 20.73 -7.33 -39.00
CA SER A 425 19.76 -6.41 -38.41
C SER A 425 19.30 -6.98 -37.10
N LEU A 426 19.67 -6.33 -36.01
CA LEU A 426 19.30 -6.78 -34.65
C LEU A 426 18.12 -5.96 -34.14
N GLN A 427 17.18 -6.64 -33.45
CA GLN A 427 16.08 -6.04 -32.70
C GLN A 427 15.86 -6.82 -31.42
N ALA A 428 15.80 -6.12 -30.31
CA ALA A 428 15.39 -6.71 -29.04
C ALA A 428 13.91 -6.41 -28.76
N LYS A 429 13.21 -7.38 -28.19
CA LYS A 429 11.81 -7.23 -27.73
C LYS A 429 11.70 -7.79 -26.33
N ILE A 430 10.92 -7.11 -25.50
CA ILE A 430 10.61 -7.56 -24.15
C ILE A 430 9.10 -7.61 -23.94
N SER A 431 8.66 -8.41 -23.00
CA SER A 431 7.28 -8.36 -22.49
C SER A 431 7.32 -8.22 -20.96
N ASP A 432 6.50 -7.33 -20.44
CA ASP A 432 6.32 -7.13 -19.01
C ASP A 432 5.20 -8.02 -18.42
N GLU A 433 4.97 -7.92 -17.13
CA GLU A 433 3.93 -8.67 -16.41
C GLU A 433 2.50 -8.32 -16.84
N LEU A 434 2.27 -7.13 -17.42
CA LEU A 434 0.99 -6.75 -18.00
C LEU A 434 0.83 -7.28 -19.44
N GLY A 435 1.89 -7.89 -20.01
CA GLY A 435 1.92 -8.38 -21.37
C GLY A 435 2.13 -7.28 -22.42
N LEU A 436 2.54 -6.07 -22.00
CA LEU A 436 2.93 -5.02 -22.93
C LEU A 436 4.29 -5.36 -23.53
N THR A 437 4.43 -5.08 -24.82
CA THR A 437 5.66 -5.40 -25.55
C THR A 437 6.42 -4.13 -25.92
N GLY A 438 7.62 -3.99 -25.36
CA GLY A 438 8.60 -3.01 -25.77
C GLY A 438 9.54 -3.56 -26.85
N GLN A 439 10.06 -2.71 -27.70
CA GLN A 439 11.02 -3.12 -28.73
C GLN A 439 12.06 -2.05 -28.99
N SER A 440 13.29 -2.49 -29.27
CA SER A 440 14.36 -1.59 -29.68
C SER A 440 14.18 -1.11 -31.15
N ALA A 441 14.89 -0.06 -31.50
CA ALA A 441 15.13 0.25 -32.89
C ALA A 441 15.83 -0.92 -33.60
N LEU A 442 15.58 -1.07 -34.91
CA LEU A 442 16.36 -1.98 -35.75
C LEU A 442 17.77 -1.45 -35.85
N THR A 443 18.74 -2.16 -35.30
CA THR A 443 20.13 -1.74 -35.24
C THR A 443 20.97 -2.58 -36.21
N PRO A 444 21.62 -1.97 -37.21
CA PRO A 444 22.49 -2.68 -38.15
C PRO A 444 23.84 -3.01 -37.50
N LEU A 445 24.37 -4.19 -37.82
CA LEU A 445 25.67 -4.67 -37.42
C LEU A 445 26.40 -5.21 -38.67
N ASP A 446 27.52 -4.62 -39.03
CA ASP A 446 28.35 -5.09 -40.14
C ASP A 446 29.28 -6.21 -39.67
N LEU A 447 29.01 -7.43 -40.10
CA LEU A 447 29.86 -8.60 -39.83
C LEU A 447 30.83 -8.80 -40.99
N GLU A 448 32.12 -8.70 -40.72
CA GLU A 448 33.20 -8.94 -41.69
C GLU A 448 33.93 -10.24 -41.32
N VAL A 449 33.83 -11.24 -42.16
CA VAL A 449 34.54 -12.52 -42.01
C VAL A 449 35.83 -12.48 -42.83
N LEU A 450 36.94 -12.46 -42.11
CA LEU A 450 38.27 -12.44 -42.73
C LEU A 450 38.71 -13.89 -43.02
N PRO A 451 39.23 -14.16 -44.23
CA PRO A 451 39.69 -15.49 -44.59
C PRO A 451 40.90 -15.94 -43.76
N VAL A 452 41.13 -17.25 -43.73
CA VAL A 452 42.32 -17.82 -43.09
C VAL A 452 43.55 -17.09 -43.56
N PRO A 453 44.37 -16.51 -42.68
CA PRO A 453 45.59 -15.87 -43.07
C PRO A 453 46.47 -16.90 -43.83
N SER A 454 46.68 -16.66 -45.10
CA SER A 454 47.60 -17.50 -45.87
C SER A 454 48.96 -17.42 -45.20
N SER A 455 49.42 -18.53 -44.69
CA SER A 455 50.80 -18.63 -44.20
C SER A 455 51.72 -18.14 -45.32
N PRO A 456 52.58 -17.17 -45.06
CA PRO A 456 53.54 -16.81 -46.09
C PRO A 456 54.24 -18.07 -46.49
N SER A 457 53.95 -18.55 -47.71
CA SER A 457 54.64 -19.73 -48.24
C SER A 457 56.15 -19.44 -48.16
N ASN A 458 56.81 -20.19 -47.35
CA ASN A 458 58.26 -20.06 -47.04
C ASN A 458 59.08 -20.51 -48.27
N THR A 459 58.61 -20.10 -49.48
CA THR A 459 59.28 -20.30 -50.81
C THR A 459 60.58 -19.52 -50.89
N PHE A 460 60.79 -18.57 -49.96
CA PHE A 460 62.04 -17.81 -49.94
C PHE A 460 63.28 -18.69 -49.70
N TRP A 461 63.14 -19.71 -48.86
CA TRP A 461 64.19 -20.65 -48.53
C TRP A 461 64.39 -21.76 -49.57
N ARG A 462 63.49 -21.92 -50.55
CA ARG A 462 63.55 -22.89 -51.63
C ARG A 462 64.04 -22.27 -52.94
N ASN A 463 64.30 -20.99 -52.98
CA ASN A 463 64.77 -20.30 -54.21
C ASN A 463 66.27 -20.67 -54.41
N PRO A 464 66.63 -21.37 -55.48
CA PRO A 464 68.01 -21.85 -55.70
C PRO A 464 69.02 -20.69 -55.75
N TRP A 465 68.59 -19.49 -56.10
CA TRP A 465 69.41 -18.27 -56.08
C TRP A 465 69.75 -17.81 -54.66
N PHE A 466 68.88 -18.04 -53.65
CA PHE A 466 69.12 -17.71 -52.23
C PHE A 466 70.14 -18.68 -51.63
N LEU A 467 70.03 -19.97 -51.96
CA LEU A 467 71.01 -20.98 -51.54
C LEU A 467 72.40 -20.75 -52.20
N GLY A 468 72.41 -20.26 -53.44
CA GLY A 468 73.66 -19.84 -54.10
C GLY A 468 74.32 -18.63 -53.44
N LEU A 469 73.54 -17.64 -53.02
CA LEU A 469 73.98 -16.43 -52.33
C LEU A 469 74.48 -16.76 -50.90
N LEU A 470 73.80 -17.69 -50.17
CA LEU A 470 74.23 -18.18 -48.86
C LEU A 470 75.54 -18.97 -49.00
N GLY A 471 75.70 -19.78 -50.05
CA GLY A 471 76.95 -20.50 -50.35
C GLY A 471 78.10 -19.57 -50.62
N ALA A 472 77.89 -18.52 -51.41
CA ALA A 472 78.90 -17.49 -51.73
C ALA A 472 79.28 -16.68 -50.46
N LEU A 473 78.35 -16.42 -49.54
CA LEU A 473 78.60 -15.70 -48.30
C LEU A 473 79.43 -16.58 -47.34
N LEU A 474 79.12 -17.90 -47.25
CA LEU A 474 79.90 -18.87 -46.49
C LEU A 474 81.38 -19.00 -46.99
N ILE A 475 81.55 -19.00 -48.29
CA ILE A 475 82.90 -19.02 -48.90
C ILE A 475 83.63 -17.70 -48.61
N GLY A 476 82.93 -16.57 -48.62
CA GLY A 476 83.51 -15.27 -48.27
C GLY A 476 83.95 -15.16 -46.82
N VAL A 477 83.13 -15.74 -45.89
CA VAL A 477 83.45 -15.78 -44.48
C VAL A 477 84.64 -16.76 -44.16
N LEU A 478 84.73 -17.88 -44.92
CA LEU A 478 85.85 -18.82 -44.77
C LEU A 478 87.20 -18.20 -45.25
N THR A 479 87.15 -17.36 -46.25
CA THR A 479 88.34 -16.63 -46.72
C THR A 479 88.77 -15.49 -45.82
N PHE A 480 87.87 -14.94 -45.02
CA PHE A 480 88.13 -13.87 -44.03
C PHE A 480 88.74 -14.43 -42.70
N ILE A 481 88.54 -15.72 -42.41
CA ILE A 481 89.04 -16.38 -41.18
C ILE A 481 90.50 -16.81 -41.27
N VAL A 482 91.10 -16.82 -42.50
CA VAL A 482 92.48 -17.33 -42.74
C VAL A 482 93.54 -16.22 -42.70
N LEU A 483 93.21 -14.99 -42.48
CA LEU A 483 94.23 -13.92 -42.40
C LEU A 483 94.42 -13.44 -40.97
N PRO A 484 95.66 -13.64 -40.37
CA PRO A 484 95.87 -13.27 -38.96
C PRO A 484 96.26 -11.82 -38.80
N THR A 485 95.51 -11.01 -38.15
CA THR A 485 96.04 -9.76 -37.60
C THR A 485 95.97 -9.72 -36.08
N ARG A 486 97.17 -9.45 -35.58
CA ARG A 486 97.59 -9.45 -34.18
C ARG A 486 97.07 -8.25 -33.40
N ARG A 487 96.82 -8.59 -32.10
CA ARG A 487 96.99 -7.76 -30.86
C ARG A 487 96.05 -6.54 -30.67
N LYS A 488 95.37 -6.54 -29.49
CA LYS A 488 95.87 -6.22 -28.17
C LYS A 488 94.83 -6.56 -27.07
N ARG A 489 95.38 -7.22 -26.02
CA ARG A 489 94.70 -7.50 -24.74
C ARG A 489 94.48 -6.20 -23.94
N ARG A 490 93.39 -6.08 -23.19
CA ARG A 490 93.38 -5.98 -21.72
C ARG A 490 91.95 -5.88 -21.17
N PRO A 491 91.69 -6.09 -19.83
CA PRO A 491 90.76 -7.14 -19.37
C PRO A 491 89.71 -6.60 -18.36
N LEU A 492 88.83 -7.50 -17.98
CA LEU A 492 87.98 -7.58 -16.76
C LEU A 492 86.94 -6.48 -16.48
N ALA A 493 85.71 -6.87 -16.42
CA ALA A 493 85.00 -7.08 -15.14
C ALA A 493 83.62 -7.71 -15.34
N ASN A 494 83.45 -8.77 -14.63
CA ASN A 494 82.24 -9.48 -14.32
C ASN A 494 81.10 -8.57 -13.94
N LYS A 495 79.93 -8.74 -14.56
CA LYS A 495 78.64 -8.70 -13.83
C LYS A 495 77.57 -9.35 -14.71
N VAL A 496 77.00 -10.39 -14.17
CA VAL A 496 75.79 -11.06 -14.63
C VAL A 496 74.62 -10.10 -14.43
N PRO A 497 73.77 -9.85 -15.40
CA PRO A 497 72.45 -9.31 -15.11
C PRO A 497 71.43 -10.46 -15.00
N LEU A 498 70.76 -10.49 -13.86
CA LEU A 498 69.53 -11.24 -13.65
C LEU A 498 68.49 -10.84 -14.70
N SER A 499 67.79 -11.89 -15.11
CA SER A 499 66.53 -11.83 -15.84
C SER A 499 65.57 -10.79 -15.25
N GLU A 500 65.23 -9.77 -16.03
CA GLU A 500 64.09 -8.90 -15.77
C GLU A 500 62.81 -9.72 -15.97
N ALA A 501 62.20 -10.09 -14.84
CA ALA A 501 60.79 -10.50 -14.84
C ALA A 501 59.94 -9.28 -15.19
N GLU A 502 59.21 -9.45 -16.23
CA GLU A 502 58.19 -8.55 -16.75
C GLU A 502 57.26 -8.07 -15.61
N LYS A 503 57.37 -6.80 -15.22
CA LYS A 503 56.45 -6.15 -14.32
C LYS A 503 55.15 -5.93 -15.10
N GLN A 504 54.13 -6.74 -14.83
CA GLN A 504 52.75 -6.37 -15.09
C GLN A 504 52.46 -5.07 -14.34
N PRO A 505 51.81 -4.09 -15.00
CA PRO A 505 51.35 -2.89 -14.30
C PRO A 505 50.33 -3.27 -13.25
N LEU A 506 50.52 -2.82 -12.01
CA LEU A 506 49.49 -2.87 -10.97
C LEU A 506 48.23 -2.16 -11.48
N PRO A 507 47.03 -2.72 -11.26
CA PRO A 507 45.78 -2.03 -11.53
C PRO A 507 45.76 -0.72 -10.73
N PRO A 508 45.14 0.34 -11.27
CA PRO A 508 45.01 1.62 -10.57
C PRO A 508 44.29 1.38 -9.24
N ALA A 509 44.76 2.02 -8.17
CA ALA A 509 44.16 1.93 -6.84
C ALA A 509 42.69 2.36 -6.94
N GLU A 510 41.78 1.42 -6.70
CA GLU A 510 40.33 1.69 -6.68
C GLU A 510 40.02 2.71 -5.59
N LYS A 511 39.27 3.75 -5.95
CA LYS A 511 38.81 4.79 -5.01
C LYS A 511 37.79 4.17 -4.06
N ILE A 512 38.06 4.15 -2.77
CA ILE A 512 37.08 3.73 -1.76
C ILE A 512 36.07 4.85 -1.58
N LEU A 513 34.81 4.58 -1.88
CA LEU A 513 33.69 5.53 -1.81
C LEU A 513 33.04 5.52 -0.40
N ALA A 514 32.94 4.34 0.21
CA ALA A 514 32.39 4.14 1.55
C ALA A 514 32.96 2.85 2.17
N THR A 515 32.64 2.60 3.43
CA THR A 515 33.02 1.36 4.14
C THR A 515 31.85 0.82 4.96
N LEU A 516 31.76 -0.49 5.07
CA LEU A 516 30.85 -1.20 5.97
C LEU A 516 31.70 -1.97 7.00
N THR A 517 31.54 -1.65 8.28
CA THR A 517 32.20 -2.35 9.37
C THR A 517 31.23 -3.33 10.00
N HIS A 518 31.56 -4.62 9.97
CA HIS A 518 30.72 -5.66 10.56
C HIS A 518 30.72 -5.55 12.09
N LEU A 519 29.55 -5.66 12.71
CA LEU A 519 29.35 -5.53 14.16
C LEU A 519 28.79 -6.85 14.72
N ASP A 520 29.11 -7.12 15.99
CA ASP A 520 28.48 -8.19 16.76
C ASP A 520 27.10 -7.77 17.34
N ALA A 521 26.48 -8.67 18.11
CA ALA A 521 25.18 -8.44 18.73
C ALA A 521 25.15 -7.24 19.71
N ASP A 522 26.30 -6.84 20.25
CA ASP A 522 26.46 -5.71 21.17
C ASP A 522 26.88 -4.42 20.44
N ASN A 523 26.78 -4.40 19.11
CA ASN A 523 27.22 -3.31 18.22
C ASN A 523 28.71 -2.96 18.34
N THR A 524 29.54 -3.93 18.74
CA THR A 524 31.00 -3.81 18.79
C THR A 524 31.60 -4.26 17.46
N PRO A 525 32.57 -3.52 16.89
CA PRO A 525 33.21 -3.94 15.64
C PRO A 525 33.90 -5.30 15.77
N LEU A 526 33.60 -6.20 14.87
CA LEU A 526 34.30 -7.47 14.75
C LEU A 526 35.78 -7.23 14.32
N PRO A 527 36.70 -8.13 14.64
CA PRO A 527 38.13 -7.97 14.32
C PRO A 527 38.44 -8.05 12.81
N GLU A 528 37.42 -8.09 11.98
CA GLU A 528 37.51 -8.11 10.53
C GLU A 528 37.78 -6.70 9.98
N LYS A 529 38.47 -6.62 8.84
CA LYS A 529 38.70 -5.33 8.17
C LYS A 529 37.37 -4.77 7.63
N PRO A 530 37.15 -3.44 7.72
CA PRO A 530 36.02 -2.84 7.07
C PRO A 530 35.93 -3.19 5.58
N ILE A 531 34.75 -3.51 5.12
CA ILE A 531 34.48 -3.88 3.73
C ILE A 531 34.43 -2.58 2.89
N PRO A 532 35.32 -2.40 1.90
CA PRO A 532 35.32 -1.20 1.08
C PRO A 532 34.24 -1.26 0.02
N ILE A 533 33.51 -0.16 -0.14
CA ILE A 533 32.60 0.08 -1.24
C ILE A 533 33.35 0.91 -2.29
N THR A 534 33.58 0.32 -3.45
CA THR A 534 34.36 0.94 -4.56
C THR A 534 33.49 1.30 -5.74
N GLN A 535 32.24 0.81 -5.80
CA GLN A 535 31.29 1.04 -6.90
C GLN A 535 30.18 1.99 -6.47
N GLU A 536 29.69 2.80 -7.41
CA GLU A 536 28.56 3.73 -7.18
C GLU A 536 27.24 3.00 -6.90
N LEU A 537 27.11 1.77 -7.39
CA LEU A 537 26.00 0.86 -7.12
C LEU A 537 26.56 -0.46 -6.60
N THR A 538 26.19 -0.84 -5.40
CA THR A 538 26.60 -2.09 -4.76
C THR A 538 25.37 -2.87 -4.35
N LEU A 539 25.20 -4.06 -4.90
CA LEU A 539 24.15 -5.01 -4.53
C LEU A 539 24.65 -5.88 -3.38
N ILE A 540 23.78 -6.08 -2.40
CA ILE A 540 24.06 -6.86 -1.19
C ILE A 540 23.04 -7.99 -1.06
N GLY A 541 23.48 -9.22 -0.85
CA GLY A 541 22.60 -10.36 -0.72
C GLY A 541 23.35 -11.65 -0.46
N ARG A 542 22.68 -12.79 -0.66
CA ARG A 542 23.28 -14.11 -0.42
C ARG A 542 23.99 -14.70 -1.64
N ASP A 543 23.57 -14.30 -2.85
CA ASP A 543 24.07 -14.89 -4.09
C ASP A 543 25.31 -14.14 -4.60
N PRO A 544 26.50 -14.81 -4.65
CA PRO A 544 27.73 -14.18 -5.12
C PRO A 544 27.75 -13.90 -6.65
N GLU A 545 26.83 -14.52 -7.42
CA GLU A 545 26.73 -14.26 -8.85
C GLU A 545 25.90 -13.01 -9.14
N LEU A 546 25.01 -12.62 -8.22
CA LEU A 546 24.13 -11.47 -8.35
C LEU A 546 24.61 -10.23 -7.58
N CYS A 547 25.38 -10.43 -6.52
CA CYS A 547 25.72 -9.36 -5.58
C CYS A 547 27.23 -9.14 -5.50
N GLN A 548 27.65 -7.87 -5.53
CA GLN A 548 29.05 -7.49 -5.29
C GLN A 548 29.45 -7.77 -3.85
N LEU A 549 28.53 -7.66 -2.90
CA LEU A 549 28.72 -8.06 -1.52
C LEU A 549 27.79 -9.22 -1.19
N SER A 550 28.36 -10.42 -1.15
CA SER A 550 27.60 -11.63 -0.82
C SER A 550 28.01 -12.18 0.56
N PHE A 551 26.99 -12.56 1.33
CA PHE A 551 27.19 -13.17 2.65
C PHE A 551 26.41 -14.47 2.74
N ALA A 552 27.05 -15.53 3.21
CA ALA A 552 26.44 -16.85 3.36
C ALA A 552 25.51 -16.92 4.58
N ASP A 553 24.50 -16.04 4.62
CA ASP A 553 23.51 -15.95 5.69
C ASP A 553 22.14 -16.41 5.16
N PRO A 554 21.50 -17.44 5.77
CA PRO A 554 20.19 -17.93 5.34
C PRO A 554 19.05 -16.92 5.49
N ALA A 555 19.22 -15.87 6.32
CA ALA A 555 18.24 -14.79 6.46
C ALA A 555 18.30 -13.79 5.31
N LEU A 556 19.33 -13.83 4.47
CA LEU A 556 19.45 -12.97 3.30
C LEU A 556 18.72 -13.58 2.09
N GLU A 557 18.03 -12.75 1.34
CA GLU A 557 17.56 -13.11 0.00
C GLU A 557 18.74 -13.15 -0.98
N PRO A 558 18.62 -13.84 -2.15
CA PRO A 558 19.67 -13.85 -3.17
C PRO A 558 20.15 -12.44 -3.52
N MET A 559 19.24 -11.50 -3.66
CA MET A 559 19.46 -10.06 -3.78
C MET A 559 18.58 -9.38 -2.73
N HIS A 560 19.18 -8.84 -1.66
CA HIS A 560 18.46 -8.37 -0.48
C HIS A 560 18.23 -6.86 -0.49
N CYS A 561 19.28 -6.10 -0.70
CA CYS A 561 19.22 -4.64 -0.76
C CYS A 561 20.29 -4.07 -1.69
N GLN A 562 20.19 -2.78 -2.02
CA GLN A 562 21.18 -2.05 -2.80
C GLN A 562 21.66 -0.80 -2.05
N LEU A 563 22.94 -0.51 -2.22
CA LEU A 563 23.56 0.73 -1.77
C LEU A 563 23.99 1.52 -3.01
N ARG A 564 23.39 2.71 -3.22
CA ARG A 564 23.66 3.58 -4.37
C ARG A 564 24.25 4.91 -3.94
N MET A 565 25.34 5.33 -4.56
CA MET A 565 25.88 6.66 -4.38
C MET A 565 25.05 7.68 -5.19
N LEU A 566 24.61 8.73 -4.52
CA LEU A 566 23.91 9.87 -5.10
C LEU A 566 24.89 11.03 -5.33
N PRO A 567 24.49 12.08 -6.07
CA PRO A 567 25.24 13.34 -6.09
C PRO A 567 25.54 13.86 -4.68
N GLU A 568 26.61 14.61 -4.53
CA GLU A 568 27.12 15.11 -3.23
C GLU A 568 27.69 14.03 -2.29
N GLU A 569 28.13 12.89 -2.84
CA GLU A 569 28.70 11.75 -2.10
C GLU A 569 27.79 11.19 -1.00
N LYS A 570 26.47 11.31 -1.16
CA LYS A 570 25.46 10.71 -0.31
C LYS A 570 25.18 9.26 -0.75
N PHE A 571 24.79 8.39 0.16
CA PHE A 571 24.45 7.00 -0.12
C PHE A 571 22.99 6.74 0.19
N LEU A 572 22.26 6.15 -0.76
CA LEU A 572 20.89 5.69 -0.63
C LEU A 572 20.90 4.17 -0.46
N LEU A 573 20.35 3.68 0.64
CA LEU A 573 20.11 2.26 0.88
C LEU A 573 18.65 1.97 0.56
N THR A 574 18.40 0.93 -0.25
CA THR A 574 17.04 0.51 -0.64
C THR A 574 16.89 -0.99 -0.45
N ASP A 575 15.80 -1.43 0.15
CA ASP A 575 15.46 -2.84 0.32
C ASP A 575 14.69 -3.40 -0.89
N PHE A 576 14.97 -4.64 -1.29
CA PHE A 576 14.29 -5.33 -2.39
C PHE A 576 13.12 -6.23 -1.92
N HIS A 577 12.31 -5.76 -0.99
CA HIS A 577 11.22 -6.55 -0.38
C HIS A 577 11.72 -7.85 0.24
N SER A 578 12.82 -7.76 0.92
CA SER A 578 13.38 -8.93 1.59
C SER A 578 12.48 -9.38 2.74
N LYS A 579 12.40 -10.71 2.97
CA LYS A 579 11.56 -11.27 4.05
C LYS A 579 12.02 -10.87 5.43
N ALA A 580 13.33 -10.78 5.64
CA ALA A 580 13.90 -10.36 6.92
C ALA A 580 13.95 -8.83 7.07
N GLY A 581 13.80 -8.08 5.96
CA GLY A 581 13.87 -6.62 5.93
C GLY A 581 15.28 -6.06 6.09
N THR A 582 15.42 -4.80 5.68
CA THR A 582 16.61 -3.97 5.90
C THR A 582 16.24 -2.84 6.85
N TRP A 583 17.09 -2.54 7.83
CA TRP A 583 16.80 -1.54 8.87
C TRP A 583 17.99 -0.62 9.07
N VAL A 584 17.74 0.66 9.32
CA VAL A 584 18.78 1.65 9.67
C VAL A 584 18.41 2.30 11.00
N ASN A 585 19.29 2.16 11.99
CA ASN A 585 19.03 2.65 13.36
C ASN A 585 17.67 2.21 13.89
N TYR A 586 17.31 0.95 13.67
CA TYR A 586 16.01 0.31 14.01
C TYR A 586 14.78 0.84 13.28
N ALA A 587 14.94 1.72 12.26
CA ALA A 587 13.86 2.11 11.38
C ALA A 587 13.87 1.26 10.10
N PRO A 588 12.75 0.71 9.64
CA PRO A 588 12.70 -0.10 8.43
C PRO A 588 13.01 0.75 7.19
N VAL A 589 13.79 0.19 6.28
CA VAL A 589 14.09 0.80 4.99
C VAL A 589 13.02 0.37 3.99
N GLY A 590 12.24 1.32 3.51
CA GLY A 590 11.23 1.07 2.48
C GLY A 590 11.80 1.11 1.07
N GLN A 591 10.93 0.98 0.08
CA GLN A 591 11.31 1.03 -1.36
C GLN A 591 11.83 2.39 -1.81
N SER A 592 11.37 3.47 -1.19
CA SER A 592 11.90 4.82 -1.43
C SER A 592 13.36 4.97 -1.00
N GLY A 593 13.88 3.99 -0.25
CA GLY A 593 15.22 4.00 0.31
C GLY A 593 15.38 5.01 1.44
N LEU A 594 16.55 4.96 2.08
CA LEU A 594 16.95 5.86 3.16
C LEU A 594 18.37 6.36 2.91
N ILE A 595 18.59 7.68 3.02
CA ILE A 595 19.91 8.29 2.87
C ILE A 595 20.71 8.03 4.14
N LEU A 596 21.84 7.34 3.99
CA LEU A 596 22.74 7.00 5.09
C LEU A 596 23.59 8.19 5.53
N LYS A 597 23.87 8.22 6.83
CA LYS A 597 24.79 9.15 7.47
C LYS A 597 25.98 8.41 8.07
N GLN A 598 27.10 9.12 8.24
CA GLN A 598 28.27 8.57 8.91
C GLN A 598 27.90 8.01 10.29
N GLY A 599 28.25 6.72 10.52
CA GLY A 599 28.01 6.03 11.78
C GLY A 599 26.66 5.32 11.89
N ASP A 600 25.78 5.41 10.90
CA ASP A 600 24.50 4.69 10.90
C ASP A 600 24.71 3.18 11.03
N ILE A 601 23.88 2.55 11.85
CA ILE A 601 23.87 1.10 12.05
C ILE A 601 22.82 0.49 11.11
N ILE A 602 23.27 -0.42 10.25
CA ILE A 602 22.46 -1.09 9.23
C ILE A 602 22.29 -2.55 9.62
N HIS A 603 21.04 -3.01 9.73
CA HIS A 603 20.73 -4.43 9.89
C HIS A 603 20.19 -4.97 8.56
N ILE A 604 20.80 -6.05 8.06
CA ILE A 604 20.45 -6.72 6.81
C ILE A 604 20.30 -8.22 7.12
N GLY A 605 19.07 -8.70 7.18
CA GLY A 605 18.82 -10.05 7.68
C GLY A 605 19.30 -10.21 9.13
N SER A 606 20.24 -11.13 9.39
CA SER A 606 20.87 -11.32 10.71
C SER A 606 22.18 -10.55 10.89
N LEU A 607 22.64 -9.85 9.85
CA LEU A 607 23.93 -9.14 9.87
C LEU A 607 23.75 -7.68 10.28
N THR A 608 24.74 -7.16 11.01
CA THR A 608 24.77 -5.77 11.46
C THR A 608 26.04 -5.07 10.99
N PHE A 609 25.91 -3.90 10.38
CA PHE A 609 27.01 -3.11 9.86
C PHE A 609 26.96 -1.67 10.36
N ARG A 610 28.13 -1.05 10.54
CA ARG A 610 28.25 0.40 10.71
C ARG A 610 28.72 1.04 9.41
N PHE A 611 27.98 2.02 8.93
CA PHE A 611 28.30 2.76 7.73
C PHE A 611 29.35 3.82 7.97
N GLY A 612 30.38 3.86 7.09
CA GLY A 612 31.41 4.90 7.05
C GLY A 612 31.45 5.55 5.67
N SER A 613 31.22 6.85 5.58
CA SER A 613 31.46 7.60 4.34
C SER A 613 32.96 7.86 4.21
N GLY A 614 33.59 7.46 3.10
CA GLY A 614 35.03 7.54 2.96
C GLY A 614 35.47 8.56 1.92
N SER A 615 36.26 9.53 2.34
CA SER A 615 37.27 10.15 1.50
C SER A 615 38.63 9.78 2.11
N GLY A 616 39.26 8.69 1.61
CA GLY A 616 40.56 8.29 2.11
C GLY A 616 41.23 7.28 1.16
N ILE A 617 42.31 7.68 0.53
CA ILE A 617 43.28 6.81 -0.11
C ILE A 617 43.81 5.87 0.98
N ALA A 618 43.68 4.55 0.81
CA ALA A 618 44.32 3.57 1.68
C ALA A 618 45.83 3.78 1.67
N SER A 619 46.36 4.49 2.65
CA SER A 619 47.80 4.50 2.95
C SER A 619 48.12 3.41 3.93
N ASP A 620 49.07 2.58 3.55
CA ASP A 620 49.69 1.47 4.25
C ASP A 620 49.76 1.62 5.78
N ALA A 621 49.16 0.67 6.48
CA ALA A 621 49.51 0.39 7.86
C ALA A 621 50.63 -0.64 7.87
N ARG A 622 51.87 -0.19 7.78
CA ARG A 622 53.05 -0.93 8.28
C ARG A 622 53.53 -0.27 9.56
N GLY A 623 53.37 -0.99 10.63
CA GLY A 623 54.30 -1.17 11.72
C GLY A 623 54.77 0.04 12.52
N SER A 624 54.36 0.08 13.78
CA SER A 624 55.38 0.24 14.85
C SER A 624 54.77 -0.26 16.16
N LEU A 625 55.28 -1.40 16.57
CA LEU A 625 55.40 -1.78 17.96
C LEU A 625 56.56 -0.97 18.54
N THR A 626 56.38 -0.39 19.72
CA THR A 626 57.30 -0.19 20.85
C THR A 626 56.73 0.93 21.71
N GLU A 627 56.52 0.61 22.85
CA GLU A 627 57.06 0.60 24.20
C GLU A 627 56.21 1.46 25.15
N ASP A 628 55.70 0.77 26.16
CA ASP A 628 55.53 1.32 27.52
C ASP A 628 56.92 1.62 28.09
N PRO A 629 57.16 2.41 29.17
CA PRO A 629 56.47 2.26 30.43
C PRO A 629 56.36 3.56 31.33
N GLU A 630 55.56 3.38 32.38
CA GLU A 630 55.83 3.75 33.81
C GLU A 630 55.72 5.19 34.32
N THR A 631 54.91 5.28 35.35
CA THR A 631 55.05 5.93 36.66
C THR A 631 54.72 7.42 36.85
N ALA A 632 53.69 7.70 37.64
CA ALA A 632 53.72 8.27 39.00
C ALA A 632 52.31 8.70 39.46
N LEU A 633 51.82 8.02 40.43
CA LEU A 633 51.58 8.38 41.84
C LEU A 633 50.95 9.78 42.14
N GLY A 634 49.85 9.70 42.87
CA GLY A 634 49.43 10.76 43.77
C GLY A 634 47.91 10.81 43.98
N THR A 635 47.39 9.96 44.91
CA THR A 635 46.67 10.29 46.16
C THR A 635 45.60 11.34 46.04
N ASP A 636 44.43 11.28 46.53
CA ASP A 636 43.82 10.73 47.72
C ASP A 636 42.34 11.10 47.75
N SER A 637 41.57 10.27 48.38
CA SER A 637 40.47 10.44 49.31
C SER A 637 39.05 10.28 48.77
N ALA A 638 38.54 9.12 49.09
CA ALA A 638 37.12 8.97 49.54
C ALA A 638 36.99 9.50 50.98
N PRO A 639 35.78 9.75 51.50
CA PRO A 639 34.94 8.71 52.05
C PRO A 639 33.42 8.90 51.86
N GLN A 640 32.70 7.82 51.79
CA GLN A 640 31.59 7.28 52.63
C GLN A 640 30.90 8.27 53.62
N GLU A 641 29.58 8.24 53.59
CA GLU A 641 28.66 7.67 54.59
C GLU A 641 27.23 8.19 54.38
N THR A 642 26.25 7.31 54.16
CA THR A 642 25.21 6.81 55.09
C THR A 642 24.26 7.82 55.72
N GLY A 643 22.96 7.44 55.72
CA GLY A 643 21.92 7.91 56.60
C GLY A 643 20.65 8.28 55.85
N ASN A 644 19.71 7.50 55.62
CA ASN A 644 18.68 6.79 56.43
C ASN A 644 17.72 7.72 57.21
N ILE A 645 16.41 7.49 56.98
CA ILE A 645 15.23 7.74 57.87
C ILE A 645 14.75 9.21 57.93
N ASP A 646 13.48 9.53 57.73
CA ASP A 646 12.22 9.11 58.32
C ASP A 646 11.08 10.02 57.86
N SER A 647 9.95 9.42 57.76
CA SER A 647 8.56 9.84 57.96
C SER A 647 8.23 11.31 58.33
N GLY A 648 7.09 11.77 57.80
CA GLY A 648 6.33 12.80 58.49
C GLY A 648 5.24 13.50 57.69
N LYS A 649 4.09 12.92 57.59
CA LYS A 649 2.72 13.43 57.80
C LYS A 649 2.48 14.95 57.83
N ALA A 650 1.40 15.28 57.13
CA ALA A 650 0.28 16.15 57.48
C ALA A 650 0.42 17.68 57.16
N ARG A 651 -0.29 18.14 56.16
CA ARG A 651 -1.60 18.81 56.27
C ARG A 651 -2.23 18.98 54.91
#